data_706c426388ecbb713e6059c47a8119ca
#
_entry.id   706c426388ecbb713e6059c47a8119ca
#
_cell.length_a   1.000
_cell.length_b   1.000
_cell.length_c   1.000
_cell.angle_alpha   90.00
_cell.angle_beta   90.00
_cell.angle_gamma   90.00
#
_symmetry.space_group_name_H-M   'P 1'
#
loop_
_entity.id
_entity.type
_entity.pdbx_description
1 polymer ?
#
loop_
_entity_poly.entity_id
_entity_poly.type
_entity_poly.pdbx_seq_one_letter_code
_entity_poly.pdbx_strand_id
1 'polypeptide(L)'
;MWTLWLATAFTLLFVGCSRNLPWRHEGSVASSAAWQLWPDSIDFRNGLVIRAFGDSLLQVRVEGNCLRDVSCRSRIQEVSAPDVSTGVPLVDALCALETRVGLPDTWNENIPYAVFLNPLSLKWATGILHGRLKDGYVVPGISQGLTWPVVTGNPYWLLAAVEVAKAGGGRLWLDEVAGVAANMLEEDLRIAYNPFTSLFYGMPQRWTAISGITPDWMLPADQFAIQSFSVNAAYCGALKGLSDIGRSMAMRNEKIRHEISAPDADSLRHALHRAFWLPGQQMFGAMLYGFPMAPVCAEFADNVAQAVAVIDGVISEPVAQAVFARAVPSDGHDALFYPSPQPVSAANAGVVDLALLASAAAGAGSPEAYNRYFAALIAAQAQSLLGTGAVASMTCAPLNGLILRGVLGARFTFDSITLAPNVPHWFGDETVVRGLRWRKSVLNIVVRGHGRNVRSCTVNGEPSPLQLPSAAEGEHNIVIELDSANDMTPTDAPDGTTEPLPEAPEVTWPVSNRAVIMSDGAGVSSERLHRVWLNGVADPEDIDNTFELAPVSGLTSVQIATLNGNGVAGFSARPHIVLPERGEVRVSLPEVARSGARVPGHDKVSDDFVESDRNHNRNIRFEVVAPADGDYIVDVHYLSGLGIVNARRRTALRHLMVNGTRAGVLVFPQLTQYNRGLGGESAGQLMAASFSNPLPVHLKRGYNSIELRYFQITPVYLDPTTNCIVADYVRFILLTHQHKKQINT
;
A
#
# COMPACT_ATOMS: atom_id res chain seq x y z
N MET A 1 28.48 -42.34 -18.20
CA MET A 1 27.28 -43.12 -18.58
C MET A 1 25.96 -42.51 -18.09
N TRP A 2 25.98 -41.35 -17.45
CA TRP A 2 24.79 -40.64 -17.01
C TRP A 2 24.41 -39.41 -17.85
N THR A 3 25.28 -38.99 -18.76
CA THR A 3 25.08 -37.86 -19.67
C THR A 3 24.37 -38.20 -20.98
N LEU A 4 24.19 -39.49 -21.28
CA LEU A 4 23.49 -39.92 -22.51
C LEU A 4 21.98 -40.17 -22.31
N TRP A 5 21.47 -40.26 -21.06
CA TRP A 5 20.06 -40.51 -20.80
C TRP A 5 19.21 -39.21 -20.75
N LEU A 6 19.85 -38.09 -20.51
CA LEU A 6 19.14 -36.78 -20.53
C LEU A 6 18.90 -36.28 -21.97
N ALA A 7 19.71 -36.66 -22.92
CA ALA A 7 19.54 -36.28 -24.33
C ALA A 7 18.42 -37.07 -25.05
N THR A 8 18.19 -38.34 -24.63
CA THR A 8 17.15 -39.17 -25.23
C THR A 8 15.74 -38.92 -24.64
N ALA A 9 15.64 -38.45 -23.40
CA ALA A 9 14.34 -38.04 -22.83
C ALA A 9 13.82 -36.71 -23.41
N PHE A 10 14.73 -35.84 -23.91
CA PHE A 10 14.34 -34.58 -24.56
C PHE A 10 13.86 -34.78 -26.00
N THR A 11 14.24 -35.88 -26.68
CA THR A 11 13.90 -36.13 -28.09
C THR A 11 12.53 -36.81 -28.27
N LEU A 12 11.96 -37.38 -27.22
CA LEU A 12 10.66 -38.05 -27.30
C LEU A 12 9.45 -37.15 -26.93
N LEU A 13 9.68 -35.93 -26.51
CA LEU A 13 8.63 -34.92 -26.26
C LEU A 13 8.33 -34.03 -27.50
N PHE A 14 9.02 -34.25 -28.63
CA PHE A 14 8.92 -33.40 -29.83
C PHE A 14 8.03 -33.96 -30.95
N VAL A 15 7.26 -35.01 -30.72
CA VAL A 15 6.37 -35.56 -31.74
C VAL A 15 4.93 -35.18 -31.46
N GLY A 16 4.56 -33.95 -31.84
CA GLY A 16 3.16 -33.49 -31.72
C GLY A 16 2.82 -32.14 -32.34
N CYS A 17 3.80 -31.33 -32.69
CA CYS A 17 3.54 -29.98 -33.19
C CYS A 17 3.71 -29.83 -34.72
N SER A 18 2.96 -30.57 -35.52
CA SER A 18 2.91 -30.31 -36.97
C SER A 18 1.48 -30.05 -37.46
N ARG A 19 0.99 -28.84 -37.20
CA ARG A 19 -0.09 -28.27 -38.01
C ARG A 19 0.28 -26.82 -38.34
N ASN A 20 0.90 -26.63 -39.49
CA ASN A 20 1.02 -25.31 -40.13
C ASN A 20 -0.38 -24.90 -40.63
N LEU A 21 -1.14 -24.20 -39.75
CA LEU A 21 -2.33 -23.49 -40.19
C LEU A 21 -1.92 -22.06 -40.56
N PRO A 22 -2.44 -21.53 -41.69
CA PRO A 22 -2.12 -20.17 -42.14
C PRO A 22 -2.60 -19.16 -41.09
N TRP A 23 -1.74 -18.24 -40.72
CA TRP A 23 -2.01 -17.14 -39.81
C TRP A 23 -3.01 -16.17 -40.48
N ARG A 24 -4.16 -15.98 -39.88
CA ARG A 24 -5.04 -14.87 -40.22
C ARG A 24 -5.18 -14.00 -38.99
N HIS A 25 -4.62 -12.81 -39.01
CA HIS A 25 -4.80 -11.81 -38.02
C HIS A 25 -5.86 -10.80 -38.45
N GLU A 26 -6.94 -10.70 -37.72
CA GLU A 26 -7.95 -9.64 -37.91
C GLU A 26 -7.61 -8.50 -36.97
N GLY A 27 -6.71 -7.61 -37.40
CA GLY A 27 -6.34 -6.40 -36.64
C GLY A 27 -5.61 -6.62 -35.31
N SER A 28 -4.68 -5.76 -34.96
CA SER A 28 -4.01 -5.75 -33.65
C SER A 28 -4.94 -5.10 -32.63
N VAL A 29 -5.02 -5.70 -31.42
CA VAL A 29 -5.81 -5.19 -30.29
C VAL A 29 -5.06 -4.09 -29.55
N ALA A 30 -3.77 -4.33 -29.27
CA ALA A 30 -2.88 -3.41 -28.59
C ALA A 30 -1.43 -3.73 -28.89
N SER A 31 -0.53 -2.76 -28.73
CA SER A 31 0.90 -2.95 -28.90
C SER A 31 1.72 -2.15 -27.88
N SER A 32 2.93 -2.63 -27.63
CA SER A 32 3.95 -1.90 -26.88
C SER A 32 5.31 -2.04 -27.56
N ALA A 33 6.33 -1.42 -27.01
CA ALA A 33 7.71 -1.62 -27.45
C ALA A 33 8.17 -3.09 -27.37
N ALA A 34 7.56 -3.89 -26.49
CA ALA A 34 7.97 -5.26 -26.20
C ALA A 34 7.09 -6.35 -26.82
N TRP A 35 5.82 -6.06 -27.16
CA TRP A 35 4.85 -7.05 -27.64
C TRP A 35 3.74 -6.44 -28.49
N GLN A 36 3.03 -7.31 -29.23
CA GLN A 36 1.82 -7.00 -29.98
C GLN A 36 0.74 -8.02 -29.64
N LEU A 37 -0.45 -7.55 -29.25
CA LEU A 37 -1.60 -8.36 -28.86
C LEU A 37 -2.60 -8.46 -30.01
N TRP A 38 -3.03 -9.70 -30.28
CA TRP A 38 -4.07 -10.08 -31.23
C TRP A 38 -5.21 -10.80 -30.49
N PRO A 39 -6.39 -10.93 -31.05
CA PRO A 39 -7.50 -11.64 -30.39
C PRO A 39 -7.18 -13.08 -29.99
N ASP A 40 -6.40 -13.79 -30.81
CA ASP A 40 -6.04 -15.20 -30.58
C ASP A 40 -4.59 -15.42 -30.14
N SER A 41 -3.77 -14.38 -30.13
CA SER A 41 -2.34 -14.52 -29.83
C SER A 41 -1.69 -13.26 -29.28
N ILE A 42 -0.50 -13.43 -28.71
CA ILE A 42 0.41 -12.34 -28.40
C ILE A 42 1.80 -12.67 -28.90
N ASP A 43 2.39 -11.71 -29.63
CA ASP A 43 3.70 -11.82 -30.23
C ASP A 43 4.67 -10.91 -29.47
N PHE A 44 5.71 -11.48 -28.88
CA PHE A 44 6.78 -10.73 -28.23
C PHE A 44 7.93 -10.50 -29.19
N ARG A 45 8.56 -9.33 -29.16
CA ARG A 45 9.65 -8.96 -30.06
C ARG A 45 10.91 -9.84 -29.92
N ASN A 46 11.02 -10.60 -28.87
CA ASN A 46 12.08 -11.59 -28.66
C ASN A 46 11.84 -12.95 -29.34
N GLY A 47 10.82 -13.03 -30.23
CA GLY A 47 10.48 -14.25 -30.97
C GLY A 47 9.58 -15.23 -30.22
N LEU A 48 9.12 -14.88 -29.02
CA LEU A 48 8.11 -15.63 -28.29
C LEU A 48 6.72 -15.29 -28.85
N VAL A 49 5.91 -16.32 -29.13
CA VAL A 49 4.52 -16.22 -29.54
C VAL A 49 3.67 -17.15 -28.67
N ILE A 50 2.58 -16.65 -28.15
CA ILE A 50 1.59 -17.47 -27.44
C ILE A 50 0.26 -17.34 -28.17
N ARG A 51 -0.27 -18.50 -28.58
CA ARG A 51 -1.50 -18.58 -29.35
C ARG A 51 -2.54 -19.45 -28.67
N ALA A 52 -3.79 -18.98 -28.67
CA ALA A 52 -4.93 -19.73 -28.21
C ALA A 52 -5.58 -20.54 -29.34
N PHE A 53 -5.97 -21.76 -29.02
CA PHE A 53 -6.81 -22.63 -29.86
C PHE A 53 -8.12 -22.87 -29.09
N GLY A 54 -9.07 -21.96 -29.32
CA GLY A 54 -10.24 -21.82 -28.47
C GLY A 54 -9.87 -21.49 -27.03
N ASP A 55 -10.76 -21.82 -26.11
CA ASP A 55 -10.63 -21.62 -24.66
C ASP A 55 -9.91 -22.76 -23.91
N SER A 56 -9.42 -23.74 -24.62
CA SER A 56 -8.95 -25.00 -24.04
C SER A 56 -7.47 -25.29 -24.18
N LEU A 57 -6.78 -24.62 -25.10
CA LEU A 57 -5.37 -24.89 -25.39
C LEU A 57 -4.62 -23.58 -25.71
N LEU A 58 -3.49 -23.39 -25.04
CA LEU A 58 -2.48 -22.38 -25.38
C LEU A 58 -1.24 -23.07 -25.95
N GLN A 59 -0.75 -22.59 -27.08
CA GLN A 59 0.50 -23.02 -27.67
C GLN A 59 1.58 -21.97 -27.47
N VAL A 60 2.70 -22.36 -26.88
CA VAL A 60 3.87 -21.52 -26.66
C VAL A 60 4.90 -21.84 -27.75
N ARG A 61 5.30 -20.82 -28.52
CA ARG A 61 6.28 -20.93 -29.61
C ARG A 61 7.46 -19.98 -29.36
N VAL A 62 8.65 -20.39 -29.73
CA VAL A 62 9.85 -19.55 -29.70
C VAL A 62 10.54 -19.67 -31.05
N GLU A 63 10.83 -18.53 -31.69
CA GLU A 63 11.45 -18.47 -33.03
C GLU A 63 10.75 -19.38 -34.05
N GLY A 64 9.42 -19.41 -34.01
CA GLY A 64 8.59 -20.22 -34.91
C GLY A 64 8.45 -21.70 -34.52
N ASN A 65 9.25 -22.21 -33.60
CA ASN A 65 9.18 -23.60 -33.14
C ASN A 65 8.21 -23.73 -31.95
N CYS A 66 7.38 -24.78 -31.96
CA CYS A 66 6.54 -25.08 -30.80
C CYS A 66 7.40 -25.55 -29.64
N LEU A 67 7.33 -24.83 -28.51
CA LEU A 67 8.00 -25.19 -27.26
C LEU A 67 7.14 -26.12 -26.42
N ARG A 68 5.86 -25.81 -26.26
CA ARG A 68 4.90 -26.63 -25.52
C ARG A 68 3.45 -26.24 -25.79
N ASP A 69 2.57 -27.19 -25.50
CA ASP A 69 1.14 -27.00 -25.43
C ASP A 69 0.68 -26.96 -23.96
N VAL A 70 -0.17 -26.00 -23.60
CA VAL A 70 -0.72 -25.81 -22.26
C VAL A 70 -2.21 -26.01 -22.32
N SER A 71 -2.72 -27.11 -21.73
CA SER A 71 -4.17 -27.32 -21.58
C SER A 71 -4.74 -26.33 -20.57
N CYS A 72 -5.78 -25.62 -20.90
CA CYS A 72 -6.37 -24.58 -20.05
C CYS A 72 -7.54 -25.11 -19.19
N ARG A 73 -8.21 -26.18 -19.63
CA ARG A 73 -9.33 -26.77 -18.88
C ARG A 73 -8.87 -27.91 -17.96
N SER A 74 -9.33 -27.89 -16.72
CA SER A 74 -9.16 -29.02 -15.79
C SER A 74 -10.28 -30.04 -15.98
N ARG A 75 -9.92 -31.33 -15.79
CA ARG A 75 -10.94 -32.39 -15.64
C ARG A 75 -11.54 -32.44 -14.22
N ILE A 76 -10.96 -31.71 -13.27
CA ILE A 76 -11.39 -31.71 -11.87
C ILE A 76 -11.83 -30.29 -11.55
N GLN A 77 -13.14 -30.05 -11.44
CA GLN A 77 -13.71 -28.78 -10.98
C GLN A 77 -13.64 -28.73 -9.44
N GLU A 78 -12.49 -28.41 -8.88
CA GLU A 78 -12.38 -28.14 -7.42
C GLU A 78 -12.65 -26.67 -7.05
N VAL A 79 -12.57 -25.75 -8.00
CA VAL A 79 -12.84 -24.33 -7.77
C VAL A 79 -14.13 -23.94 -8.48
N SER A 80 -15.07 -23.38 -7.73
CA SER A 80 -16.34 -22.84 -8.24
C SER A 80 -16.12 -21.48 -8.92
N ALA A 81 -15.26 -21.43 -9.94
CA ALA A 81 -15.07 -20.24 -10.75
C ALA A 81 -16.10 -20.22 -11.89
N PRO A 82 -16.57 -19.02 -12.29
CA PRO A 82 -17.47 -18.88 -13.42
C PRO A 82 -16.80 -19.28 -14.73
N ASP A 83 -17.60 -19.74 -15.68
CA ASP A 83 -17.17 -19.93 -17.07
C ASP A 83 -17.27 -18.57 -17.79
N VAL A 84 -16.15 -18.12 -18.35
CA VAL A 84 -16.02 -16.81 -19.00
C VAL A 84 -15.82 -16.99 -20.49
N SER A 85 -16.60 -16.28 -21.29
CA SER A 85 -16.43 -16.17 -22.73
C SER A 85 -16.56 -14.70 -23.14
N THR A 86 -15.48 -14.16 -23.66
CA THR A 86 -15.39 -12.74 -24.08
C THR A 86 -15.45 -12.58 -25.60
N GLY A 87 -15.45 -13.69 -26.33
CA GLY A 87 -15.25 -13.70 -27.77
C GLY A 87 -13.80 -13.47 -28.21
N VAL A 88 -12.86 -13.41 -27.25
CA VAL A 88 -11.41 -13.28 -27.47
C VAL A 88 -10.73 -14.56 -26.99
N PRO A 89 -10.37 -15.47 -27.87
CA PRO A 89 -9.88 -16.81 -27.52
C PRO A 89 -8.71 -16.81 -26.55
N LEU A 90 -7.79 -15.82 -26.66
CA LEU A 90 -6.65 -15.72 -25.74
C LEU A 90 -7.08 -15.36 -24.31
N VAL A 91 -8.01 -14.44 -24.14
CA VAL A 91 -8.56 -14.05 -22.83
C VAL A 91 -9.32 -15.23 -22.21
N ASP A 92 -10.18 -15.88 -23.00
CA ASP A 92 -10.99 -17.02 -22.54
C ASP A 92 -10.10 -18.18 -22.07
N ALA A 93 -9.03 -18.49 -22.83
CA ALA A 93 -8.06 -19.53 -22.48
C ALA A 93 -7.26 -19.18 -21.21
N LEU A 94 -6.86 -17.92 -21.03
CA LEU A 94 -6.15 -17.48 -19.82
C LEU A 94 -7.06 -17.51 -18.59
N CYS A 95 -8.33 -17.07 -18.71
CA CYS A 95 -9.32 -17.18 -17.61
C CYS A 95 -9.55 -18.66 -17.19
N ALA A 96 -9.69 -19.56 -18.18
CA ALA A 96 -9.83 -20.98 -17.93
C ALA A 96 -8.57 -21.58 -17.27
N LEU A 97 -7.39 -21.14 -17.66
CA LEU A 97 -6.13 -21.57 -17.08
C LEU A 97 -5.97 -21.12 -15.62
N GLU A 98 -6.32 -19.89 -15.27
CA GLU A 98 -6.34 -19.42 -13.87
C GLU A 98 -7.22 -20.31 -13.00
N THR A 99 -8.40 -20.71 -13.49
CA THR A 99 -9.31 -21.62 -12.80
C THR A 99 -8.65 -22.99 -12.58
N ARG A 100 -7.89 -23.48 -13.55
CA ARG A 100 -7.16 -24.75 -13.44
C ARG A 100 -6.01 -24.71 -12.45
N VAL A 101 -5.28 -23.60 -12.43
CA VAL A 101 -4.09 -23.43 -11.56
C VAL A 101 -4.48 -23.42 -10.09
N GLY A 102 -5.67 -22.89 -9.79
CA GLY A 102 -6.19 -22.79 -8.43
C GLY A 102 -5.64 -21.58 -7.67
N LEU A 103 -5.96 -21.53 -6.39
CA LEU A 103 -5.61 -20.43 -5.49
C LEU A 103 -4.46 -20.86 -4.57
N PRO A 104 -3.59 -19.93 -4.14
CA PRO A 104 -2.44 -20.26 -3.29
C PRO A 104 -2.88 -20.71 -1.89
N ASP A 105 -2.18 -21.73 -1.36
CA ASP A 105 -2.42 -22.24 0.00
C ASP A 105 -1.61 -21.50 1.06
N THR A 106 -0.60 -20.72 0.60
CA THR A 106 0.32 -20.01 1.48
C THR A 106 0.16 -18.51 1.33
N TRP A 107 0.32 -17.78 2.43
CA TRP A 107 0.25 -16.33 2.45
C TRP A 107 1.41 -15.68 1.70
N ASN A 108 1.07 -14.70 0.87
CA ASN A 108 2.02 -13.74 0.30
C ASN A 108 1.43 -12.32 0.33
N GLU A 109 2.21 -11.31 0.00
CA GLU A 109 1.82 -9.90 0.08
C GLU A 109 0.70 -9.51 -0.89
N ASN A 110 0.48 -10.28 -1.94
CA ASN A 110 -0.58 -10.03 -2.93
C ASN A 110 -1.95 -10.55 -2.48
N ILE A 111 -2.01 -11.42 -1.47
CA ILE A 111 -3.26 -12.05 -1.02
C ILE A 111 -4.35 -11.05 -0.63
N PRO A 112 -4.09 -10.00 0.18
CA PRO A 112 -5.14 -9.04 0.51
C PRO A 112 -5.73 -8.37 -0.72
N TYR A 113 -4.90 -7.99 -1.67
CA TYR A 113 -5.33 -7.36 -2.91
C TYR A 113 -6.06 -8.32 -3.85
N ALA A 114 -5.61 -9.58 -3.91
CA ALA A 114 -6.29 -10.62 -4.69
C ALA A 114 -7.68 -10.94 -4.11
N VAL A 115 -7.80 -11.03 -2.79
CA VAL A 115 -9.09 -11.21 -2.11
C VAL A 115 -9.99 -10.00 -2.32
N PHE A 116 -9.45 -8.78 -2.22
CA PHE A 116 -10.19 -7.56 -2.50
C PHE A 116 -10.70 -7.50 -3.95
N LEU A 117 -9.87 -7.91 -4.90
CA LEU A 117 -10.22 -7.97 -6.32
C LEU A 117 -11.30 -9.03 -6.59
N ASN A 118 -11.19 -10.22 -5.99
CA ASN A 118 -12.15 -11.32 -6.16
C ASN A 118 -12.51 -11.98 -4.82
N PRO A 119 -13.47 -11.42 -4.07
CA PRO A 119 -13.88 -11.95 -2.77
C PRO A 119 -14.81 -13.17 -2.86
N LEU A 120 -15.26 -13.58 -4.05
CA LEU A 120 -16.28 -14.60 -4.23
C LEU A 120 -15.80 -16.02 -3.93
N SER A 121 -14.50 -16.27 -3.91
CA SER A 121 -13.91 -17.53 -3.44
C SER A 121 -13.94 -17.61 -1.91
N LEU A 122 -15.13 -17.52 -1.31
CA LEU A 122 -15.35 -17.29 0.12
C LEU A 122 -14.60 -18.26 1.04
N LYS A 123 -14.66 -19.56 0.74
CA LYS A 123 -13.99 -20.59 1.56
C LYS A 123 -12.49 -20.40 1.58
N TRP A 124 -11.90 -20.10 0.44
CA TRP A 124 -10.46 -19.82 0.35
C TRP A 124 -10.13 -18.49 1.02
N ALA A 125 -10.85 -17.42 0.69
CA ALA A 125 -10.60 -16.08 1.19
C ALA A 125 -10.70 -16.02 2.73
N THR A 126 -11.77 -16.57 3.31
CA THR A 126 -11.90 -16.65 4.77
C THR A 126 -10.80 -17.51 5.40
N GLY A 127 -10.49 -18.68 4.80
CA GLY A 127 -9.45 -19.58 5.31
C GLY A 127 -8.06 -18.95 5.32
N ILE A 128 -7.65 -18.30 4.23
CA ILE A 128 -6.32 -17.69 4.13
C ILE A 128 -6.18 -16.44 5.01
N LEU A 129 -7.24 -15.64 5.13
CA LEU A 129 -7.27 -14.49 6.04
C LEU A 129 -7.28 -14.93 7.51
N HIS A 130 -8.11 -15.96 7.86
CA HIS A 130 -8.15 -16.54 9.20
C HIS A 130 -6.79 -17.12 9.61
N GLY A 131 -6.09 -17.77 8.68
CA GLY A 131 -4.75 -18.32 8.91
C GLY A 131 -3.69 -17.25 9.30
N ARG A 132 -4.01 -15.97 9.15
CA ARG A 132 -3.18 -14.84 9.60
C ARG A 132 -3.52 -14.34 11.00
N LEU A 133 -4.53 -14.91 11.64
CA LEU A 133 -4.96 -14.47 12.95
C LEU A 133 -4.29 -15.29 14.06
N LYS A 134 -3.95 -14.62 15.13
CA LYS A 134 -3.54 -15.23 16.38
C LYS A 134 -4.09 -14.39 17.53
N ASP A 135 -4.82 -15.04 18.45
CA ASP A 135 -5.38 -14.41 19.64
C ASP A 135 -6.23 -13.15 19.33
N GLY A 136 -6.92 -13.15 18.19
CA GLY A 136 -7.75 -12.01 17.75
C GLY A 136 -6.99 -10.84 17.13
N TYR A 137 -5.74 -11.05 16.70
CA TYR A 137 -4.90 -10.05 16.04
C TYR A 137 -4.33 -10.58 14.73
N VAL A 138 -4.10 -9.68 13.77
CA VAL A 138 -3.40 -10.02 12.52
C VAL A 138 -1.92 -10.22 12.82
N VAL A 139 -1.40 -11.40 12.49
CA VAL A 139 0.04 -11.67 12.60
C VAL A 139 0.75 -11.07 11.39
N PRO A 140 1.66 -10.10 11.56
CA PRO A 140 2.45 -9.57 10.46
C PRO A 140 3.21 -10.69 9.73
N GLY A 141 3.28 -10.64 8.42
CA GLY A 141 4.12 -11.54 7.64
C GLY A 141 5.59 -11.42 8.05
N ILE A 142 6.34 -12.51 7.90
CA ILE A 142 7.80 -12.44 7.85
C ILE A 142 8.16 -11.96 6.45
N SER A 143 7.74 -10.78 6.07
CA SER A 143 8.29 -10.12 4.90
C SER A 143 9.65 -9.53 5.27
N GLN A 144 10.55 -9.45 4.34
CA GLN A 144 11.89 -8.89 4.54
C GLN A 144 11.86 -7.38 4.83
N GLY A 145 10.71 -6.83 5.18
CA GLY A 145 10.49 -5.43 5.42
C GLY A 145 10.33 -5.05 6.89
N LEU A 146 10.08 -3.79 7.10
CA LEU A 146 9.82 -3.20 8.40
C LEU A 146 8.62 -3.89 9.05
N THR A 147 8.86 -4.60 10.11
CA THR A 147 7.81 -5.14 10.95
C THR A 147 7.56 -4.16 12.09
N TRP A 148 6.39 -4.28 12.68
CA TRP A 148 5.94 -3.47 13.80
C TRP A 148 7.01 -2.53 14.46
N PRO A 149 6.68 -1.26 14.77
CA PRO A 149 5.32 -0.73 14.85
C PRO A 149 4.75 -0.28 13.51
N VAL A 150 5.40 -0.56 12.41
CA VAL A 150 4.92 -0.19 11.09
C VAL A 150 3.68 -0.99 10.76
N VAL A 151 2.56 -0.32 10.68
CA VAL A 151 1.25 -0.89 10.41
C VAL A 151 1.14 -1.10 8.90
N THR A 152 1.75 -2.17 8.38
CA THR A 152 1.68 -2.47 6.95
C THR A 152 0.66 -3.55 6.62
N GLY A 153 0.49 -4.55 7.46
CA GLY A 153 -0.38 -5.70 7.18
C GLY A 153 -1.83 -5.51 7.60
N ASN A 154 -2.06 -4.79 8.70
CA ASN A 154 -3.37 -4.63 9.33
C ASN A 154 -4.43 -4.01 8.43
N PRO A 155 -4.21 -2.83 7.82
CA PRO A 155 -5.24 -2.17 7.01
C PRO A 155 -5.61 -2.99 5.77
N TYR A 156 -4.66 -3.63 5.13
CA TYR A 156 -4.92 -4.44 3.94
C TYR A 156 -5.67 -5.73 4.26
N TRP A 157 -5.30 -6.38 5.39
CA TRP A 157 -6.08 -7.51 5.89
C TRP A 157 -7.52 -7.09 6.19
N LEU A 158 -7.70 -5.97 6.87
CA LEU A 158 -9.02 -5.47 7.25
C LEU A 158 -9.85 -5.11 6.01
N LEU A 159 -9.27 -4.42 5.03
CA LEU A 159 -9.92 -4.09 3.77
C LEU A 159 -10.41 -5.35 3.04
N ALA A 160 -9.55 -6.35 2.90
CA ALA A 160 -9.90 -7.62 2.27
C ALA A 160 -10.97 -8.39 3.07
N ALA A 161 -10.85 -8.41 4.39
CA ALA A 161 -11.79 -9.11 5.28
C ALA A 161 -13.19 -8.49 5.25
N VAL A 162 -13.27 -7.16 5.21
CA VAL A 162 -14.53 -6.41 5.07
C VAL A 162 -15.15 -6.67 3.69
N GLU A 163 -14.34 -6.74 2.64
CA GLU A 163 -14.85 -7.04 1.29
C GLU A 163 -15.44 -8.45 1.20
N VAL A 164 -14.82 -9.44 1.85
CA VAL A 164 -15.38 -10.79 2.00
C VAL A 164 -16.69 -10.76 2.78
N ALA A 165 -16.80 -9.95 3.83
CA ALA A 165 -18.04 -9.80 4.59
C ALA A 165 -19.17 -9.21 3.73
N LYS A 166 -18.88 -8.20 2.92
CA LYS A 166 -19.83 -7.64 1.92
C LYS A 166 -20.23 -8.70 0.90
N ALA A 167 -19.28 -9.47 0.37
CA ALA A 167 -19.54 -10.49 -0.65
C ALA A 167 -20.32 -11.72 -0.14
N GLY A 168 -20.41 -11.92 1.18
CA GLY A 168 -21.23 -12.97 1.75
C GLY A 168 -20.53 -13.97 2.65
N GLY A 169 -19.46 -13.58 3.35
CA GLY A 169 -18.72 -14.42 4.30
C GLY A 169 -19.52 -14.92 5.52
N GLY A 170 -20.75 -14.45 5.68
CA GLY A 170 -21.66 -14.90 6.73
C GLY A 170 -21.45 -14.19 8.07
N ARG A 171 -22.38 -14.47 9.02
CA ARG A 171 -22.41 -13.82 10.33
C ARG A 171 -21.17 -14.11 11.18
N LEU A 172 -20.72 -15.36 11.19
CA LEU A 172 -19.53 -15.76 11.97
C LEU A 172 -18.28 -15.01 11.49
N TRP A 173 -18.10 -14.90 10.18
CA TRP A 173 -16.99 -14.15 9.60
C TRP A 173 -17.06 -12.66 9.97
N LEU A 174 -18.25 -12.07 9.91
CA LEU A 174 -18.43 -10.66 10.27
C LEU A 174 -18.11 -10.40 11.75
N ASP A 175 -18.57 -11.28 12.65
CA ASP A 175 -18.27 -11.17 14.08
C ASP A 175 -16.76 -11.31 14.36
N GLU A 176 -16.05 -12.19 13.63
CA GLU A 176 -14.60 -12.33 13.70
C GLU A 176 -13.89 -11.07 13.21
N VAL A 177 -14.26 -10.56 12.02
CA VAL A 177 -13.69 -9.31 11.47
C VAL A 177 -13.88 -8.13 12.41
N ALA A 178 -15.08 -8.00 13.00
CA ALA A 178 -15.36 -6.92 13.95
C ALA A 178 -14.52 -7.03 15.22
N GLY A 179 -14.33 -8.25 15.74
CA GLY A 179 -13.47 -8.49 16.92
C GLY A 179 -12.01 -8.16 16.64
N VAL A 180 -11.48 -8.61 15.50
CA VAL A 180 -10.11 -8.29 15.08
C VAL A 180 -9.95 -6.79 14.84
N ALA A 181 -10.91 -6.14 14.17
CA ALA A 181 -10.90 -4.70 13.93
C ALA A 181 -10.88 -3.91 15.24
N ALA A 182 -11.70 -4.28 16.24
CA ALA A 182 -11.72 -3.61 17.54
C ALA A 182 -10.36 -3.69 18.24
N ASN A 183 -9.79 -4.89 18.32
CA ASN A 183 -8.49 -5.11 18.95
C ASN A 183 -7.37 -4.32 18.25
N MET A 184 -7.34 -4.42 16.93
CA MET A 184 -6.28 -3.88 16.10
C MET A 184 -6.31 -2.34 16.08
N LEU A 185 -7.48 -1.75 15.88
CA LEU A 185 -7.63 -0.30 15.80
C LEU A 185 -7.39 0.37 17.15
N GLU A 186 -7.76 -0.26 18.28
CA GLU A 186 -7.42 0.27 19.60
C GLU A 186 -5.90 0.40 19.78
N GLU A 187 -5.14 -0.61 19.33
CA GLU A 187 -3.67 -0.56 19.41
C GLU A 187 -3.07 0.42 18.40
N ASP A 188 -3.53 0.40 17.15
CA ASP A 188 -3.00 1.26 16.09
C ASP A 188 -3.25 2.75 16.37
N LEU A 189 -4.41 3.10 16.94
CA LEU A 189 -4.70 4.46 17.42
C LEU A 189 -3.75 4.91 18.53
N ARG A 190 -3.30 3.97 19.36
CA ARG A 190 -2.43 4.25 20.48
C ARG A 190 -0.97 4.43 20.08
N ILE A 191 -0.49 3.68 19.08
CA ILE A 191 0.93 3.57 18.73
C ILE A 191 1.29 4.07 17.34
N ALA A 192 0.35 4.03 16.40
CA ALA A 192 0.60 4.34 15.00
C ALA A 192 -0.25 5.51 14.47
N TYR A 193 -1.00 6.21 15.29
CA TYR A 193 -1.77 7.37 14.87
C TYR A 193 -1.01 8.66 15.14
N ASN A 194 -0.90 9.51 14.12
CA ASN A 194 -0.29 10.83 14.22
C ASN A 194 -1.36 11.89 14.50
N PRO A 195 -1.39 12.48 15.70
CA PRO A 195 -2.39 13.48 16.06
C PRO A 195 -2.24 14.81 15.29
N PHE A 196 -1.07 15.09 14.71
CA PHE A 196 -0.81 16.33 13.95
C PHE A 196 -1.41 16.28 12.54
N THR A 197 -1.44 15.12 11.91
CA THR A 197 -1.98 14.93 10.57
C THR A 197 -3.34 14.26 10.55
N SER A 198 -3.75 13.63 11.65
CA SER A 198 -4.92 12.76 11.76
C SER A 198 -4.87 11.53 10.84
N LEU A 199 -3.66 11.01 10.63
CA LEU A 199 -3.37 9.86 9.76
C LEU A 199 -2.56 8.81 10.51
N PHE A 200 -2.61 7.58 10.01
CA PHE A 200 -1.81 6.48 10.55
C PHE A 200 -0.40 6.46 9.95
N TYR A 201 0.59 6.19 10.79
CA TYR A 201 1.91 5.80 10.34
C TYR A 201 1.84 4.42 9.69
N GLY A 202 2.61 4.23 8.63
CA GLY A 202 2.75 2.95 7.96
C GLY A 202 3.39 3.10 6.59
N MET A 203 4.27 2.14 6.27
CA MET A 203 4.92 2.06 4.97
C MET A 203 3.95 1.51 3.91
N PRO A 204 4.10 1.88 2.63
CA PRO A 204 3.38 1.23 1.55
C PRO A 204 3.63 -0.29 1.53
N GLN A 205 2.61 -1.09 1.23
CA GLN A 205 2.71 -2.55 1.29
C GLN A 205 3.86 -3.11 0.43
N ARG A 206 4.08 -2.54 -0.75
CA ARG A 206 5.08 -3.00 -1.70
C ARG A 206 6.47 -2.43 -1.49
N TRP A 207 6.58 -1.46 -0.61
CA TRP A 207 7.84 -0.81 -0.31
C TRP A 207 8.89 -1.77 0.25
N THR A 208 8.44 -2.79 0.96
CA THR A 208 9.32 -3.82 1.53
C THR A 208 9.93 -4.75 0.49
N ALA A 209 9.27 -4.89 -0.67
CA ALA A 209 9.74 -5.70 -1.79
C ALA A 209 10.72 -4.94 -2.72
N ILE A 210 10.75 -3.60 -2.59
CA ILE A 210 11.58 -2.73 -3.44
C ILE A 210 12.69 -2.15 -2.57
N SER A 211 13.85 -2.79 -2.57
CA SER A 211 15.02 -2.25 -1.87
C SER A 211 15.46 -0.94 -2.51
N GLY A 212 15.72 0.09 -1.69
CA GLY A 212 16.33 1.34 -2.15
C GLY A 212 15.38 2.47 -2.51
N ILE A 213 14.07 2.38 -2.20
CA ILE A 213 13.14 3.50 -2.48
C ILE A 213 13.26 4.65 -1.46
N THR A 214 13.82 4.41 -0.28
CA THR A 214 14.04 5.48 0.70
C THR A 214 15.42 6.08 0.52
N PRO A 215 15.58 7.41 0.64
CA PRO A 215 16.89 8.03 0.61
C PRO A 215 17.76 7.52 1.77
N ASP A 216 19.07 7.49 1.55
CA ASP A 216 20.06 6.90 2.49
C ASP A 216 20.06 7.53 3.88
N TRP A 217 19.60 8.76 4.01
CA TRP A 217 19.49 9.42 5.30
C TRP A 217 18.37 8.89 6.20
N MET A 218 17.37 8.17 5.64
CA MET A 218 16.25 7.62 6.42
C MET A 218 16.69 6.42 7.25
N LEU A 219 16.77 6.63 8.55
CA LEU A 219 16.93 5.57 9.54
C LEU A 219 15.58 4.83 9.77
N PRO A 220 15.59 3.66 10.42
CA PRO A 220 14.36 2.94 10.79
C PRO A 220 13.33 3.79 11.56
N ALA A 221 13.77 4.75 12.38
CA ALA A 221 12.87 5.67 13.06
C ALA A 221 12.17 6.64 12.09
N ASP A 222 12.89 7.13 11.09
CA ASP A 222 12.34 8.01 10.05
C ASP A 222 11.35 7.23 9.17
N GLN A 223 11.66 5.98 8.85
CA GLN A 223 10.79 5.09 8.10
C GLN A 223 9.52 4.72 8.89
N PHE A 224 9.61 4.55 10.22
CA PHE A 224 8.44 4.39 11.07
C PHE A 224 7.51 5.61 11.02
N ALA A 225 8.06 6.80 10.92
CA ALA A 225 7.29 8.05 10.88
C ALA A 225 6.60 8.31 9.51
N ILE A 226 6.83 7.47 8.51
CA ILE A 226 6.15 7.56 7.21
C ILE A 226 4.65 7.30 7.38
N GLN A 227 3.85 8.12 6.71
CA GLN A 227 2.40 7.95 6.60
C GLN A 227 2.11 7.74 5.12
N SER A 228 1.82 6.50 4.71
CA SER A 228 1.54 6.23 3.30
C SER A 228 0.09 6.47 2.93
N PHE A 229 -0.13 6.90 1.70
CA PHE A 229 -1.46 6.99 1.11
C PHE A 229 -2.16 5.62 1.17
N SER A 230 -1.46 4.55 0.80
CA SER A 230 -2.00 3.20 0.71
C SER A 230 -2.54 2.67 2.05
N VAL A 231 -1.80 2.86 3.16
CA VAL A 231 -2.25 2.45 4.51
C VAL A 231 -3.51 3.22 4.92
N ASN A 232 -3.50 4.54 4.73
CA ASN A 232 -4.60 5.40 5.14
C ASN A 232 -5.85 5.23 4.26
N ALA A 233 -5.68 5.02 2.96
CA ALA A 233 -6.78 4.69 2.06
C ALA A 233 -7.40 3.32 2.39
N ALA A 234 -6.60 2.31 2.71
CA ALA A 234 -7.09 1.00 3.11
C ALA A 234 -7.88 1.06 4.43
N TYR A 235 -7.41 1.81 5.43
CA TYR A 235 -8.20 2.07 6.64
C TYR A 235 -9.49 2.81 6.34
N CYS A 236 -9.45 3.86 5.52
CA CYS A 236 -10.63 4.63 5.14
C CYS A 236 -11.70 3.74 4.49
N GLY A 237 -11.31 2.92 3.51
CA GLY A 237 -12.22 2.00 2.84
C GLY A 237 -12.79 0.93 3.77
N ALA A 238 -11.94 0.32 4.60
CA ALA A 238 -12.36 -0.69 5.57
C ALA A 238 -13.33 -0.12 6.62
N LEU A 239 -13.03 1.05 7.20
CA LEU A 239 -13.88 1.71 8.19
C LEU A 239 -15.23 2.12 7.58
N LYS A 240 -15.22 2.66 6.36
CA LYS A 240 -16.44 2.95 5.61
C LYS A 240 -17.28 1.69 5.41
N GLY A 241 -16.65 0.60 4.97
CA GLY A 241 -17.33 -0.68 4.78
C GLY A 241 -17.95 -1.23 6.06
N LEU A 242 -17.23 -1.18 7.19
CA LEU A 242 -17.76 -1.58 8.51
C LEU A 242 -18.92 -0.69 8.96
N SER A 243 -18.84 0.62 8.74
CA SER A 243 -19.91 1.57 9.04
C SER A 243 -21.17 1.27 8.21
N ASP A 244 -21.01 1.01 6.90
CA ASP A 244 -22.11 0.66 5.99
C ASP A 244 -22.78 -0.67 6.43
N ILE A 245 -21.98 -1.68 6.78
CA ILE A 245 -22.49 -2.95 7.33
C ILE A 245 -23.24 -2.70 8.63
N GLY A 246 -22.69 -1.92 9.55
CA GLY A 246 -23.31 -1.59 10.83
C GLY A 246 -24.67 -0.90 10.66
N ARG A 247 -24.79 0.06 9.73
CA ARG A 247 -26.06 0.72 9.38
C ARG A 247 -27.08 -0.26 8.81
N SER A 248 -26.67 -1.11 7.90
CA SER A 248 -27.54 -2.11 7.30
C SER A 248 -28.06 -3.12 8.33
N MET A 249 -27.20 -3.55 9.26
CA MET A 249 -27.60 -4.43 10.37
C MET A 249 -28.59 -3.73 11.33
N ALA A 250 -28.33 -2.46 11.65
CA ALA A 250 -29.20 -1.69 12.54
C ALA A 250 -30.64 -1.56 11.96
N MET A 251 -30.77 -1.39 10.64
CA MET A 251 -32.08 -1.40 9.96
C MET A 251 -32.84 -2.73 10.11
N ARG A 252 -32.12 -3.83 10.39
CA ARG A 252 -32.71 -5.17 10.65
C ARG A 252 -32.83 -5.49 12.13
N ASN A 253 -32.65 -4.51 13.03
CA ASN A 253 -32.55 -4.68 14.49
C ASN A 253 -31.45 -5.66 14.92
N GLU A 254 -30.37 -5.75 14.15
CA GLU A 254 -29.18 -6.53 14.47
C GLU A 254 -28.04 -5.57 14.91
N LYS A 255 -27.04 -6.10 15.63
CA LYS A 255 -25.85 -5.34 16.04
C LYS A 255 -24.57 -6.13 15.77
N ILE A 256 -23.51 -5.41 15.46
CA ILE A 256 -22.14 -5.91 15.54
C ILE A 256 -21.82 -6.14 17.03
N ARG A 257 -21.20 -7.28 17.36
CA ARG A 257 -20.94 -7.66 18.76
C ARG A 257 -19.87 -6.83 19.44
N HIS A 258 -18.95 -6.26 18.67
CA HIS A 258 -17.81 -5.51 19.19
C HIS A 258 -17.99 -4.02 18.89
N GLU A 259 -17.73 -3.21 19.90
CA GLU A 259 -17.61 -1.76 19.72
C GLU A 259 -16.22 -1.46 19.15
N ILE A 260 -16.19 -0.76 18.01
CA ILE A 260 -14.95 -0.41 17.31
C ILE A 260 -14.65 1.06 17.59
N SER A 261 -13.62 1.31 18.37
CA SER A 261 -13.06 2.65 18.54
C SER A 261 -12.15 2.94 17.34
N ALA A 262 -12.56 3.87 16.50
CA ALA A 262 -11.82 4.24 15.30
C ALA A 262 -12.12 5.70 14.93
N PRO A 263 -11.26 6.37 14.15
CA PRO A 263 -11.62 7.61 13.50
C PRO A 263 -12.82 7.41 12.60
N ASP A 264 -13.64 8.44 12.48
CA ASP A 264 -14.69 8.44 11.47
C ASP A 264 -14.10 8.35 10.06
N ALA A 265 -14.66 7.48 9.21
CA ALA A 265 -14.14 7.24 7.86
C ALA A 265 -14.15 8.51 6.98
N ASP A 266 -15.13 9.39 7.13
CA ASP A 266 -15.19 10.65 6.40
C ASP A 266 -14.13 11.64 6.89
N SER A 267 -13.89 11.72 8.19
CA SER A 267 -12.81 12.53 8.77
C SER A 267 -11.43 12.04 8.28
N LEU A 268 -11.20 10.73 8.26
CA LEU A 268 -9.96 10.15 7.73
C LEU A 268 -9.82 10.44 6.22
N ARG A 269 -10.90 10.34 5.45
CA ARG A 269 -10.92 10.66 4.01
C ARG A 269 -10.59 12.14 3.75
N HIS A 270 -11.10 13.06 4.56
CA HIS A 270 -10.77 14.48 4.47
C HIS A 270 -9.29 14.74 4.80
N ALA A 271 -8.77 14.12 5.86
CA ALA A 271 -7.35 14.21 6.22
C ALA A 271 -6.46 13.67 5.11
N LEU A 272 -6.82 12.51 4.52
CA LEU A 272 -6.13 11.90 3.40
C LEU A 272 -6.10 12.82 2.18
N HIS A 273 -7.27 13.36 1.79
CA HIS A 273 -7.34 14.24 0.62
C HIS A 273 -6.50 15.52 0.84
N ARG A 274 -6.62 16.15 2.00
CA ARG A 274 -5.88 17.36 2.34
C ARG A 274 -4.37 17.16 2.31
N ALA A 275 -3.90 16.00 2.83
CA ALA A 275 -2.48 15.76 3.03
C ALA A 275 -1.75 15.22 1.79
N PHE A 276 -2.46 14.48 0.93
CA PHE A 276 -1.82 13.76 -0.18
C PHE A 276 -2.18 14.31 -1.57
N TRP A 277 -3.27 15.10 -1.71
CA TRP A 277 -3.64 15.60 -3.03
C TRP A 277 -2.67 16.64 -3.56
N LEU A 278 -2.09 16.39 -4.72
CA LEU A 278 -1.17 17.25 -5.43
C LEU A 278 -1.88 17.85 -6.67
N PRO A 279 -2.46 19.06 -6.54
CA PRO A 279 -3.31 19.62 -7.59
C PRO A 279 -2.56 19.90 -8.89
N GLY A 280 -1.27 20.28 -8.82
CA GLY A 280 -0.42 20.49 -9.99
C GLY A 280 -0.19 19.23 -10.81
N GLN A 281 -0.09 18.09 -10.17
CA GLN A 281 0.14 16.78 -10.79
C GLN A 281 -1.15 15.97 -10.96
N GLN A 282 -2.29 16.42 -10.45
CA GLN A 282 -3.58 15.72 -10.49
C GLN A 282 -3.49 14.28 -9.96
N MET A 283 -2.80 14.09 -8.82
CA MET A 283 -2.59 12.77 -8.21
C MET A 283 -2.52 12.88 -6.68
N PHE A 284 -2.59 11.74 -6.01
CA PHE A 284 -2.23 11.65 -4.59
C PHE A 284 -0.78 11.21 -4.47
N GLY A 285 0.02 11.95 -3.68
CA GLY A 285 1.38 11.56 -3.36
C GLY A 285 1.42 10.23 -2.61
N ALA A 286 2.48 9.46 -2.80
CA ALA A 286 2.57 8.11 -2.24
C ALA A 286 2.69 8.11 -0.72
N MET A 287 3.34 9.11 -0.13
CA MET A 287 3.60 9.17 1.32
C MET A 287 3.91 10.57 1.82
N LEU A 288 3.64 10.76 3.10
CA LEU A 288 4.19 11.86 3.90
C LEU A 288 5.42 11.35 4.65
N TYR A 289 6.47 12.15 4.69
CA TYR A 289 7.74 11.79 5.32
C TYR A 289 8.48 12.99 5.88
N GLY A 290 9.55 12.75 6.62
CA GLY A 290 10.38 13.78 7.22
C GLY A 290 9.98 14.08 8.65
N PHE A 291 9.74 15.34 9.00
CA PHE A 291 9.43 15.70 10.37
C PHE A 291 7.98 15.33 10.74
N PRO A 292 7.72 14.47 11.74
CA PRO A 292 6.38 13.90 11.99
C PRO A 292 5.28 14.92 12.28
N MET A 293 5.62 16.10 12.81
CA MET A 293 4.66 17.16 13.08
C MET A 293 4.27 17.96 11.84
N ALA A 294 5.18 18.02 10.87
CA ALA A 294 5.04 18.81 9.65
C ALA A 294 5.72 18.06 8.48
N PRO A 295 5.20 16.87 8.13
CA PRO A 295 5.79 16.06 7.08
C PRO A 295 5.54 16.70 5.70
N VAL A 296 6.39 16.38 4.75
CA VAL A 296 6.19 16.75 3.34
C VAL A 296 5.58 15.59 2.56
N CYS A 297 4.77 15.92 1.56
CA CYS A 297 4.20 14.93 0.65
C CYS A 297 5.20 14.62 -0.47
N ALA A 298 5.47 13.34 -0.71
CA ALA A 298 6.26 12.89 -1.84
C ALA A 298 5.52 13.19 -3.15
N GLU A 299 6.21 13.78 -4.12
CA GLU A 299 5.62 14.20 -5.40
C GLU A 299 5.60 13.08 -6.45
N PHE A 300 5.38 11.85 -6.01
CA PHE A 300 5.11 10.70 -6.86
C PHE A 300 3.95 9.88 -6.30
N ALA A 301 3.24 9.20 -7.18
CA ALA A 301 2.07 8.40 -6.83
C ALA A 301 2.42 6.92 -6.64
N ASP A 302 1.75 6.25 -5.70
CA ASP A 302 1.53 4.79 -5.69
C ASP A 302 0.25 4.49 -6.47
N ASN A 303 0.41 4.11 -7.74
CA ASN A 303 -0.72 3.94 -8.65
C ASN A 303 -1.63 2.78 -8.23
N VAL A 304 -1.09 1.72 -7.65
CA VAL A 304 -1.88 0.57 -7.17
C VAL A 304 -2.74 0.97 -5.96
N ALA A 305 -2.16 1.75 -5.04
CA ALA A 305 -2.92 2.27 -3.90
C ALA A 305 -4.06 3.20 -4.36
N GLN A 306 -3.81 4.06 -5.33
CA GLN A 306 -4.87 4.89 -5.92
C GLN A 306 -5.94 4.04 -6.62
N ALA A 307 -5.55 2.98 -7.33
CA ALA A 307 -6.49 2.06 -7.96
C ALA A 307 -7.41 1.38 -6.93
N VAL A 308 -6.86 0.87 -5.85
CA VAL A 308 -7.64 0.27 -4.75
C VAL A 308 -8.61 1.29 -4.14
N ALA A 309 -8.15 2.52 -3.90
CA ALA A 309 -8.97 3.60 -3.36
C ALA A 309 -10.12 4.03 -4.30
N VAL A 310 -9.92 3.94 -5.62
CA VAL A 310 -10.98 4.16 -6.62
C VAL A 310 -12.00 3.03 -6.61
N ILE A 311 -11.55 1.77 -6.60
CA ILE A 311 -12.45 0.60 -6.61
C ILE A 311 -13.32 0.60 -5.34
N ASP A 312 -12.76 0.95 -4.18
CA ASP A 312 -13.49 0.97 -2.90
C ASP A 312 -14.29 2.28 -2.68
N GLY A 313 -14.17 3.26 -3.58
CA GLY A 313 -14.91 4.52 -3.52
C GLY A 313 -14.41 5.50 -2.44
N VAL A 314 -13.15 5.40 -2.04
CA VAL A 314 -12.44 6.41 -1.22
C VAL A 314 -12.13 7.64 -2.06
N ILE A 315 -11.72 7.44 -3.31
CA ILE A 315 -11.52 8.49 -4.31
C ILE A 315 -12.82 8.63 -5.12
N SER A 316 -13.34 9.87 -5.26
CA SER A 316 -14.52 10.16 -6.04
C SER A 316 -14.28 10.04 -7.56
N GLU A 317 -15.33 9.77 -8.33
CA GLU A 317 -15.22 9.56 -9.78
C GLU A 317 -14.53 10.73 -10.53
N PRO A 318 -14.85 12.02 -10.29
CA PRO A 318 -14.16 13.12 -10.98
C PRO A 318 -12.66 13.16 -10.70
N VAL A 319 -12.25 12.86 -9.46
CA VAL A 319 -10.83 12.80 -9.08
C VAL A 319 -10.17 11.56 -9.70
N ALA A 320 -10.88 10.42 -9.73
CA ALA A 320 -10.39 9.20 -10.38
C ALA A 320 -10.14 9.41 -11.88
N GLN A 321 -11.03 10.13 -12.58
CA GLN A 321 -10.83 10.50 -13.98
C GLN A 321 -9.55 11.30 -14.18
N ALA A 322 -9.31 12.32 -13.33
CA ALA A 322 -8.08 13.10 -13.38
C ALA A 322 -6.82 12.24 -13.14
N VAL A 323 -6.87 11.34 -12.14
CA VAL A 323 -5.77 10.40 -11.82
C VAL A 323 -5.43 9.51 -13.03
N PHE A 324 -6.42 8.94 -13.71
CA PHE A 324 -6.22 8.03 -14.84
C PHE A 324 -6.09 8.71 -16.22
N ALA A 325 -6.32 10.02 -16.31
CA ALA A 325 -6.07 10.80 -17.53
C ALA A 325 -4.58 11.10 -17.74
N ARG A 326 -3.74 10.89 -16.73
CA ARG A 326 -2.28 11.06 -16.85
C ARG A 326 -1.71 10.06 -17.86
N ALA A 327 -0.60 10.45 -18.48
CA ALA A 327 0.13 9.55 -19.36
C ALA A 327 0.48 8.25 -18.62
N VAL A 328 0.00 7.13 -19.14
CA VAL A 328 0.29 5.81 -18.61
C VAL A 328 1.45 5.25 -19.43
N PRO A 329 2.57 4.82 -18.78
CA PRO A 329 3.70 4.26 -19.49
C PRO A 329 3.31 3.08 -20.37
N SER A 330 3.87 3.02 -21.58
CA SER A 330 3.46 2.05 -22.62
C SER A 330 3.91 0.62 -22.34
N ASP A 331 4.92 0.42 -21.48
CA ASP A 331 5.61 -0.86 -21.30
C ASP A 331 5.45 -1.50 -19.91
N GLY A 332 4.67 -0.88 -19.00
CA GLY A 332 4.41 -1.40 -17.67
C GLY A 332 5.55 -1.19 -16.66
N HIS A 333 6.69 -0.64 -17.06
CA HIS A 333 7.82 -0.42 -16.17
C HIS A 333 7.56 0.62 -15.08
N ASP A 334 6.80 1.68 -15.37
CA ASP A 334 6.44 2.73 -14.40
C ASP A 334 5.00 2.61 -13.87
N ALA A 335 4.38 1.43 -14.05
CA ALA A 335 2.99 1.25 -13.64
C ALA A 335 2.78 1.32 -12.12
N LEU A 336 3.81 1.03 -11.31
CA LEU A 336 3.72 1.07 -9.84
C LEU A 336 3.80 2.49 -9.29
N PHE A 337 4.80 3.25 -9.72
CA PHE A 337 5.06 4.61 -9.23
C PHE A 337 5.19 5.58 -10.39
N TYR A 338 4.63 6.79 -10.23
CA TYR A 338 4.67 7.81 -11.26
C TYR A 338 4.74 9.23 -10.66
N PRO A 339 5.71 10.08 -11.10
CA PRO A 339 6.94 9.70 -11.79
C PRO A 339 7.78 8.73 -10.97
N SER A 340 8.69 7.99 -11.61
CA SER A 340 9.52 7.00 -10.90
C SER A 340 10.52 7.69 -9.97
N PRO A 341 10.51 7.42 -8.64
CA PRO A 341 11.51 7.97 -7.74
C PRO A 341 12.87 7.28 -7.94
N GLN A 342 13.97 7.99 -7.71
CA GLN A 342 15.33 7.46 -7.74
C GLN A 342 15.87 7.24 -6.31
N PRO A 343 16.73 6.26 -6.07
CA PRO A 343 17.12 5.15 -6.96
C PRO A 343 16.09 4.02 -6.92
N VAL A 344 15.43 3.74 -8.01
CA VAL A 344 14.56 2.57 -8.14
C VAL A 344 15.14 1.61 -9.16
N SER A 345 15.49 0.41 -8.73
CA SER A 345 15.57 -0.70 -9.65
C SER A 345 14.16 -0.99 -10.13
N ALA A 346 13.93 -0.95 -11.43
CA ALA A 346 12.62 -1.10 -12.06
C ALA A 346 11.83 -2.30 -11.46
N ALA A 347 10.92 -2.01 -10.55
CA ALA A 347 9.99 -2.99 -10.04
C ALA A 347 8.79 -3.00 -10.98
N ASN A 348 8.64 -4.08 -11.71
CA ASN A 348 7.49 -4.27 -12.59
C ASN A 348 6.20 -4.49 -11.78
N ALA A 349 5.11 -3.94 -12.24
CA ALA A 349 3.78 -4.24 -11.72
C ALA A 349 3.50 -5.75 -11.84
N GLY A 350 3.07 -6.36 -10.76
CA GLY A 350 2.63 -7.75 -10.76
C GLY A 350 1.26 -7.90 -11.45
N VAL A 351 0.87 -9.13 -11.75
CA VAL A 351 -0.41 -9.42 -12.43
C VAL A 351 -1.63 -8.96 -11.63
N VAL A 352 -1.58 -9.06 -10.29
CA VAL A 352 -2.65 -8.56 -9.41
C VAL A 352 -2.72 -7.03 -9.48
N ASP A 353 -1.57 -6.35 -9.59
CA ASP A 353 -1.50 -4.89 -9.72
C ASP A 353 -2.12 -4.40 -11.01
N LEU A 354 -1.73 -5.02 -12.11
CA LEU A 354 -2.28 -4.69 -13.42
C LEU A 354 -3.79 -4.91 -13.48
N ALA A 355 -4.29 -5.97 -12.84
CA ALA A 355 -5.72 -6.21 -12.73
C ALA A 355 -6.45 -5.15 -11.90
N LEU A 356 -5.86 -4.67 -10.79
CA LEU A 356 -6.39 -3.57 -9.99
C LEU A 356 -6.39 -2.25 -10.76
N LEU A 357 -5.27 -1.93 -11.42
CA LEU A 357 -5.13 -0.73 -12.25
C LEU A 357 -6.15 -0.71 -13.39
N ALA A 358 -6.30 -1.83 -14.10
CA ALA A 358 -7.30 -1.97 -15.15
C ALA A 358 -8.74 -1.81 -14.62
N SER A 359 -9.06 -2.47 -13.49
CA SER A 359 -10.38 -2.39 -12.87
C SER A 359 -10.72 -0.97 -12.41
N ALA A 360 -9.76 -0.26 -11.84
CA ALA A 360 -9.94 1.12 -11.42
C ALA A 360 -10.10 2.08 -12.61
N ALA A 361 -9.31 1.89 -13.67
CA ALA A 361 -9.42 2.67 -14.91
C ALA A 361 -10.77 2.47 -15.59
N ALA A 362 -11.29 1.22 -15.60
CA ALA A 362 -12.65 0.92 -16.06
C ALA A 362 -13.71 1.68 -15.27
N GLY A 363 -13.62 1.66 -13.93
CA GLY A 363 -14.52 2.37 -13.02
C GLY A 363 -14.42 3.89 -13.13
N ALA A 364 -13.23 4.43 -13.38
CA ALA A 364 -12.99 5.85 -13.61
C ALA A 364 -13.48 6.34 -15.00
N GLY A 365 -13.81 5.41 -15.91
CA GLY A 365 -14.20 5.76 -17.28
C GLY A 365 -13.04 6.29 -18.12
N SER A 366 -11.83 5.76 -17.92
CA SER A 366 -10.63 6.05 -18.71
C SER A 366 -10.34 4.88 -19.67
N PRO A 367 -10.88 4.89 -20.89
CA PRO A 367 -10.77 3.75 -21.80
C PRO A 367 -9.33 3.46 -22.23
N GLU A 368 -8.52 4.51 -22.40
CA GLU A 368 -7.12 4.35 -22.77
C GLU A 368 -6.31 3.64 -21.68
N ALA A 369 -6.36 4.10 -20.45
CA ALA A 369 -5.70 3.46 -19.33
C ALA A 369 -6.22 2.04 -19.09
N TYR A 370 -7.55 1.84 -19.22
CA TYR A 370 -8.16 0.53 -19.06
C TYR A 370 -7.63 -0.49 -20.07
N ASN A 371 -7.67 -0.15 -21.37
CA ASN A 371 -7.19 -1.03 -22.43
C ASN A 371 -5.70 -1.33 -22.28
N ARG A 372 -4.90 -0.34 -21.90
CA ARG A 372 -3.46 -0.49 -21.72
C ARG A 372 -3.10 -1.42 -20.57
N TYR A 373 -3.66 -1.22 -19.38
CA TYR A 373 -3.41 -2.11 -18.25
C TYR A 373 -3.97 -3.52 -18.48
N PHE A 374 -5.11 -3.63 -19.17
CA PHE A 374 -5.67 -4.93 -19.53
C PHE A 374 -4.72 -5.71 -20.46
N ALA A 375 -4.23 -5.09 -21.51
CA ALA A 375 -3.29 -5.70 -22.43
C ALA A 375 -1.96 -6.05 -21.75
N ALA A 376 -1.45 -5.19 -20.86
CA ALA A 376 -0.26 -5.46 -20.07
C ALA A 376 -0.45 -6.68 -19.16
N LEU A 377 -1.62 -6.85 -18.53
CA LEU A 377 -1.96 -8.04 -17.74
C LEU A 377 -1.92 -9.31 -18.59
N ILE A 378 -2.54 -9.29 -19.78
CA ILE A 378 -2.51 -10.43 -20.69
C ILE A 378 -1.06 -10.75 -21.08
N ALA A 379 -0.25 -9.75 -21.41
CA ALA A 379 1.16 -9.93 -21.77
C ALA A 379 1.96 -10.54 -20.62
N ALA A 380 1.80 -10.04 -19.38
CA ALA A 380 2.50 -10.55 -18.21
C ALA A 380 2.14 -12.00 -17.90
N GLN A 381 0.85 -12.36 -18.01
CA GLN A 381 0.40 -13.74 -17.81
C GLN A 381 0.90 -14.67 -18.93
N ALA A 382 0.81 -14.23 -20.17
CA ALA A 382 1.31 -15.00 -21.31
C ALA A 382 2.82 -15.25 -21.20
N GLN A 383 3.59 -14.22 -20.86
CA GLN A 383 5.05 -14.35 -20.68
C GLN A 383 5.41 -15.33 -19.56
N SER A 384 4.60 -15.42 -18.52
CA SER A 384 4.83 -16.37 -17.43
C SER A 384 4.76 -17.83 -17.86
N LEU A 385 4.11 -18.13 -19.00
CA LEU A 385 4.04 -19.47 -19.57
C LEU A 385 5.38 -20.00 -20.08
N LEU A 386 6.41 -19.16 -20.22
CA LEU A 386 7.76 -19.60 -20.56
C LEU A 386 8.47 -20.34 -19.42
N GLY A 387 8.24 -19.94 -18.19
CA GLY A 387 8.95 -20.47 -17.02
C GLY A 387 8.44 -21.84 -16.57
N THR A 388 9.31 -22.61 -15.93
CA THR A 388 8.92 -23.83 -15.20
C THR A 388 8.06 -23.51 -13.97
N GLY A 389 8.05 -22.24 -13.52
CA GLY A 389 7.21 -21.69 -12.47
C GLY A 389 5.96 -20.95 -12.98
N ALA A 390 5.50 -21.23 -14.18
CA ALA A 390 4.39 -20.59 -14.88
C ALA A 390 3.09 -20.46 -14.07
N VAL A 391 2.94 -21.31 -13.09
CA VAL A 391 1.75 -21.39 -12.23
C VAL A 391 1.68 -20.25 -11.21
N ALA A 392 2.83 -19.72 -10.77
CA ALA A 392 2.87 -18.75 -9.68
C ALA A 392 2.25 -17.36 -10.01
N SER A 393 2.34 -16.90 -11.27
CA SER A 393 1.77 -15.60 -11.68
C SER A 393 0.27 -15.63 -11.89
N MET A 394 -0.31 -16.82 -12.12
CA MET A 394 -1.74 -17.01 -12.32
C MET A 394 -2.48 -17.38 -11.04
N THR A 395 -1.74 -17.69 -9.97
CA THR A 395 -2.34 -17.85 -8.62
C THR A 395 -2.96 -16.53 -8.21
N CYS A 396 -4.08 -16.57 -7.48
CA CYS A 396 -4.92 -15.43 -7.15
C CYS A 396 -5.91 -14.99 -8.25
N ALA A 397 -5.93 -15.67 -9.41
CA ALA A 397 -6.89 -15.46 -10.50
C ALA A 397 -7.11 -13.96 -10.85
N PRO A 398 -6.05 -13.20 -11.18
CA PRO A 398 -6.16 -11.76 -11.37
C PRO A 398 -7.00 -11.37 -12.59
N LEU A 399 -6.97 -12.15 -13.68
CA LEU A 399 -7.78 -11.88 -14.87
C LEU A 399 -9.26 -12.14 -14.60
N ASN A 400 -9.60 -13.23 -13.90
CA ASN A 400 -10.98 -13.47 -13.46
C ASN A 400 -11.46 -12.35 -12.50
N GLY A 401 -10.57 -11.83 -11.66
CA GLY A 401 -10.84 -10.66 -10.83
C GLY A 401 -11.12 -9.40 -11.65
N LEU A 402 -10.36 -9.16 -12.72
CA LEU A 402 -10.58 -8.06 -13.66
C LEU A 402 -11.90 -8.22 -14.41
N ILE A 403 -12.25 -9.44 -14.86
CA ILE A 403 -13.58 -9.70 -15.45
C ILE A 403 -14.68 -9.31 -14.47
N LEU A 404 -14.55 -9.69 -13.21
CA LEU A 404 -15.53 -9.35 -12.18
C LEU A 404 -15.62 -7.85 -11.91
N ARG A 405 -14.49 -7.18 -11.66
CA ARG A 405 -14.44 -5.78 -11.19
C ARG A 405 -14.41 -4.75 -12.32
N GLY A 406 -13.70 -5.05 -13.40
CA GLY A 406 -13.53 -4.15 -14.54
C GLY A 406 -14.59 -4.36 -15.60
N VAL A 407 -14.74 -5.59 -16.12
CA VAL A 407 -15.65 -5.86 -17.25
C VAL A 407 -17.11 -5.85 -16.80
N LEU A 408 -17.46 -6.61 -15.74
CA LEU A 408 -18.81 -6.60 -15.19
C LEU A 408 -19.08 -5.41 -14.25
N GLY A 409 -18.04 -4.75 -13.77
CA GLY A 409 -18.13 -3.65 -12.81
C GLY A 409 -18.82 -4.04 -11.51
N ALA A 410 -18.64 -5.30 -11.05
CA ALA A 410 -19.33 -5.81 -9.88
C ALA A 410 -18.85 -5.11 -8.61
N ARG A 411 -19.78 -4.57 -7.83
CA ARG A 411 -19.56 -3.97 -6.52
C ARG A 411 -20.42 -4.66 -5.48
N PHE A 412 -19.82 -5.00 -4.36
CA PHE A 412 -20.50 -5.67 -3.25
C PHE A 412 -20.83 -4.68 -2.14
N THR A 413 -22.06 -4.72 -1.69
CA THR A 413 -22.50 -4.16 -0.43
C THR A 413 -22.99 -5.29 0.49
N PHE A 414 -23.26 -4.99 1.75
CA PHE A 414 -23.83 -6.01 2.65
C PHE A 414 -25.23 -6.46 2.19
N ASP A 415 -25.95 -5.61 1.46
CA ASP A 415 -27.35 -5.82 1.07
C ASP A 415 -27.54 -6.22 -0.39
N SER A 416 -26.54 -6.02 -1.24
CA SER A 416 -26.68 -6.24 -2.68
C SER A 416 -25.36 -6.46 -3.41
N ILE A 417 -25.45 -7.00 -4.63
CA ILE A 417 -24.45 -6.87 -5.69
C ILE A 417 -25.00 -5.91 -6.75
N THR A 418 -24.18 -4.95 -7.17
CA THR A 418 -24.49 -4.06 -8.30
C THR A 418 -23.54 -4.33 -9.45
N LEU A 419 -24.02 -4.17 -10.68
CA LEU A 419 -23.24 -4.32 -11.90
C LEU A 419 -23.13 -2.95 -12.59
N ALA A 420 -21.94 -2.61 -13.07
CA ALA A 420 -21.68 -1.41 -13.85
C ALA A 420 -20.70 -1.79 -14.97
N PRO A 421 -21.19 -2.55 -16.00
CA PRO A 421 -20.31 -3.14 -16.99
C PRO A 421 -19.56 -2.09 -17.79
N ASN A 422 -18.33 -2.42 -18.13
CA ASN A 422 -17.47 -1.67 -19.04
C ASN A 422 -16.72 -2.67 -19.94
N VAL A 423 -17.33 -3.00 -21.09
CA VAL A 423 -16.82 -4.04 -21.99
C VAL A 423 -15.87 -3.40 -23.00
N PRO A 424 -14.60 -3.88 -23.10
CA PRO A 424 -13.66 -3.39 -24.11
C PRO A 424 -14.18 -3.55 -25.53
N HIS A 425 -13.93 -2.56 -26.40
CA HIS A 425 -14.38 -2.58 -27.81
C HIS A 425 -13.76 -3.72 -28.64
N TRP A 426 -12.67 -4.29 -28.19
CA TRP A 426 -11.98 -5.42 -28.85
C TRP A 426 -12.48 -6.80 -28.38
N PHE A 427 -13.45 -6.84 -27.46
CA PHE A 427 -14.17 -8.07 -27.14
C PHE A 427 -15.17 -8.42 -28.28
N GLY A 428 -15.70 -9.65 -28.26
CA GLY A 428 -16.79 -10.02 -29.14
C GLY A 428 -18.10 -9.30 -28.80
N ASP A 429 -19.10 -9.43 -29.66
CA ASP A 429 -20.42 -8.77 -29.50
C ASP A 429 -21.15 -9.19 -28.21
N GLU A 430 -20.82 -10.34 -27.67
CA GLU A 430 -21.33 -10.84 -26.38
C GLU A 430 -20.19 -11.22 -25.44
N THR A 431 -20.27 -10.71 -24.22
CA THR A 431 -19.48 -11.20 -23.09
C THR A 431 -20.36 -12.01 -22.16
N VAL A 432 -19.97 -13.26 -21.89
CA VAL A 432 -20.79 -14.20 -21.13
C VAL A 432 -20.01 -14.69 -19.91
N VAL A 433 -20.65 -14.61 -18.75
CA VAL A 433 -20.12 -15.16 -17.46
C VAL A 433 -21.20 -16.08 -16.87
N ARG A 434 -20.95 -17.40 -16.87
CA ARG A 434 -21.90 -18.40 -16.38
C ARG A 434 -21.48 -19.00 -15.05
N GLY A 435 -22.47 -19.29 -14.20
CA GLY A 435 -22.24 -20.00 -12.95
C GLY A 435 -21.54 -19.16 -11.89
N LEU A 436 -21.59 -17.83 -11.96
CA LEU A 436 -21.04 -16.95 -10.94
C LEU A 436 -21.82 -17.10 -9.64
N ARG A 437 -21.19 -17.66 -8.63
CA ARG A 437 -21.84 -17.90 -7.32
C ARG A 437 -21.69 -16.69 -6.42
N TRP A 438 -22.82 -16.15 -6.00
CA TRP A 438 -22.89 -15.07 -5.02
C TRP A 438 -23.96 -15.37 -3.98
N ARG A 439 -23.56 -15.55 -2.72
CA ARG A 439 -24.44 -15.96 -1.62
C ARG A 439 -25.23 -17.23 -1.96
N LYS A 440 -26.55 -17.16 -2.00
CA LYS A 440 -27.45 -18.27 -2.37
C LYS A 440 -27.87 -18.23 -3.85
N SER A 441 -27.33 -17.31 -4.61
CA SER A 441 -27.63 -17.12 -6.02
C SER A 441 -26.55 -17.68 -6.94
N VAL A 442 -26.95 -18.14 -8.11
CA VAL A 442 -26.09 -18.46 -9.25
C VAL A 442 -26.44 -17.49 -10.37
N LEU A 443 -25.48 -16.69 -10.79
CA LEU A 443 -25.69 -15.66 -11.80
C LEU A 443 -25.13 -16.14 -13.15
N ASN A 444 -25.97 -16.09 -14.19
CA ASN A 444 -25.59 -16.23 -15.58
C ASN A 444 -25.76 -14.86 -16.22
N ILE A 445 -24.67 -14.22 -16.59
CA ILE A 445 -24.66 -12.83 -17.05
C ILE A 445 -24.24 -12.82 -18.50
N VAL A 446 -25.04 -12.18 -19.34
CA VAL A 446 -24.76 -11.90 -20.76
C VAL A 446 -24.75 -10.39 -20.94
N VAL A 447 -23.63 -9.83 -21.38
CA VAL A 447 -23.51 -8.42 -21.73
C VAL A 447 -23.33 -8.34 -23.23
N ARG A 448 -24.22 -7.62 -23.92
CA ARG A 448 -24.22 -7.39 -25.38
C ARG A 448 -23.79 -5.99 -25.70
N GLY A 449 -22.87 -5.85 -26.65
CA GLY A 449 -22.28 -4.58 -27.04
C GLY A 449 -21.06 -4.21 -26.20
N HIS A 450 -20.56 -2.98 -26.38
CA HIS A 450 -19.30 -2.51 -25.85
C HIS A 450 -19.45 -1.20 -25.06
N GLY A 451 -18.44 -0.83 -24.26
CA GLY A 451 -18.42 0.39 -23.46
C GLY A 451 -19.18 0.26 -22.15
N ARG A 452 -19.67 1.38 -21.61
CA ARG A 452 -20.26 1.48 -20.26
C ARG A 452 -21.71 1.97 -20.22
N ASN A 453 -22.27 2.39 -21.36
CA ASN A 453 -23.60 2.96 -21.42
C ASN A 453 -24.67 1.88 -21.52
N VAL A 454 -25.38 1.64 -20.43
CA VAL A 454 -26.42 0.61 -20.36
C VAL A 454 -27.70 1.13 -20.97
N ARG A 455 -28.21 0.44 -21.99
CA ARG A 455 -29.51 0.69 -22.62
C ARG A 455 -30.64 -0.04 -21.90
N SER A 456 -30.43 -1.29 -21.52
CA SER A 456 -31.41 -2.08 -20.79
C SER A 456 -30.78 -3.18 -19.99
N CYS A 457 -31.49 -3.61 -18.92
CA CYS A 457 -31.13 -4.77 -18.14
C CYS A 457 -32.41 -5.58 -17.84
N THR A 458 -32.30 -6.90 -17.97
CA THR A 458 -33.36 -7.82 -17.57
C THR A 458 -32.79 -8.91 -16.67
N VAL A 459 -33.61 -9.32 -15.69
CA VAL A 459 -33.34 -10.49 -14.84
C VAL A 459 -34.46 -11.50 -15.06
N ASN A 460 -34.13 -12.71 -15.53
CA ASN A 460 -35.08 -13.76 -15.89
C ASN A 460 -36.14 -13.30 -16.90
N GLY A 461 -35.75 -12.39 -17.81
CA GLY A 461 -36.61 -11.83 -18.85
C GLY A 461 -37.41 -10.60 -18.43
N GLU A 462 -37.46 -10.24 -17.16
CA GLU A 462 -38.17 -9.06 -16.68
C GLU A 462 -37.21 -7.85 -16.52
N PRO A 463 -37.64 -6.63 -16.88
CA PRO A 463 -36.83 -5.42 -16.68
C PRO A 463 -36.45 -5.26 -15.21
N SER A 464 -35.17 -5.00 -14.95
CA SER A 464 -34.64 -4.93 -13.61
C SER A 464 -33.52 -3.88 -13.54
N PRO A 465 -33.33 -3.25 -12.36
CA PRO A 465 -32.13 -2.46 -12.14
C PRO A 465 -30.87 -3.36 -12.18
N LEU A 466 -29.70 -2.74 -12.41
CA LEU A 466 -28.40 -3.41 -12.38
C LEU A 466 -27.97 -3.78 -10.94
N GLN A 467 -28.91 -4.24 -10.15
CA GLN A 467 -28.72 -4.57 -8.74
C GLN A 467 -29.54 -5.80 -8.38
N LEU A 468 -28.88 -6.76 -7.71
CA LEU A 468 -29.54 -7.93 -7.12
C LEU A 468 -29.44 -7.86 -5.59
N PRO A 469 -30.58 -7.99 -4.85
CA PRO A 469 -30.55 -7.95 -3.37
C PRO A 469 -29.93 -9.21 -2.79
N SER A 470 -29.31 -9.08 -1.61
CA SER A 470 -28.65 -10.20 -0.91
C SER A 470 -29.58 -11.32 -0.47
N ALA A 471 -30.88 -11.05 -0.46
CA ALA A 471 -31.92 -12.05 -0.15
C ALA A 471 -32.34 -12.90 -1.36
N ALA A 472 -31.83 -12.59 -2.58
CA ALA A 472 -32.13 -13.38 -3.77
C ALA A 472 -31.56 -14.81 -3.64
N GLU A 473 -32.30 -15.80 -4.09
CA GLU A 473 -31.93 -17.20 -4.06
C GLU A 473 -32.19 -17.87 -5.41
N GLY A 474 -31.42 -18.90 -5.74
CA GLY A 474 -31.57 -19.66 -6.98
C GLY A 474 -30.78 -19.13 -8.16
N GLU A 475 -31.20 -19.50 -9.36
CA GLU A 475 -30.52 -19.15 -10.62
C GLU A 475 -31.13 -17.89 -11.23
N HIS A 476 -30.29 -16.95 -11.62
CA HIS A 476 -30.69 -15.69 -12.22
C HIS A 476 -29.97 -15.51 -13.57
N ASN A 477 -30.76 -15.39 -14.64
CA ASN A 477 -30.26 -15.06 -15.98
C ASN A 477 -30.37 -13.57 -16.18
N ILE A 478 -29.22 -12.88 -16.22
CA ILE A 478 -29.10 -11.42 -16.33
C ILE A 478 -28.64 -11.10 -17.76
N VAL A 479 -29.41 -10.30 -18.47
CA VAL A 479 -29.03 -9.80 -19.80
C VAL A 479 -28.94 -8.29 -19.77
N ILE A 480 -27.78 -7.77 -20.16
CA ILE A 480 -27.46 -6.33 -20.21
C ILE A 480 -27.15 -5.96 -21.64
N GLU A 481 -27.87 -4.97 -22.18
CA GLU A 481 -27.62 -4.39 -23.47
C GLU A 481 -26.91 -3.07 -23.34
N LEU A 482 -25.76 -2.90 -24.01
CA LEU A 482 -24.98 -1.66 -24.02
C LEU A 482 -25.22 -0.90 -25.32
N ASP A 483 -25.18 0.43 -25.27
CA ASP A 483 -25.14 1.28 -26.42
C ASP A 483 -23.70 1.38 -26.95
N SER A 484 -23.41 0.74 -28.06
CA SER A 484 -22.09 0.72 -28.69
C SER A 484 -21.72 2.05 -29.40
N ALA A 485 -22.34 3.16 -29.03
CA ALA A 485 -22.10 4.45 -29.64
C ALA A 485 -20.76 5.05 -29.21
N ASN A 486 -19.82 5.11 -30.17
CA ASN A 486 -18.60 5.94 -30.14
C ASN A 486 -17.62 5.70 -29.01
N ASP A 487 -17.10 4.48 -28.83
CA ASP A 487 -15.87 4.30 -28.06
C ASP A 487 -14.66 4.43 -29.00
N MET A 488 -13.73 5.26 -28.53
CA MET A 488 -12.56 5.69 -29.29
C MET A 488 -11.69 4.50 -29.71
N THR A 489 -11.28 4.49 -30.96
CA THR A 489 -10.15 3.69 -31.46
C THR A 489 -8.94 3.89 -30.54
N PRO A 490 -8.16 2.84 -30.26
CA PRO A 490 -6.92 2.99 -29.50
C PRO A 490 -6.03 4.01 -30.21
N THR A 491 -5.82 5.14 -29.59
CA THR A 491 -4.77 6.07 -30.01
C THR A 491 -3.46 5.48 -29.57
N ASP A 492 -2.48 5.41 -30.47
CA ASP A 492 -1.11 5.12 -30.11
C ASP A 492 -0.72 6.08 -28.98
N ALA A 493 -0.31 5.51 -27.86
CA ALA A 493 0.06 6.32 -26.71
C ALA A 493 1.19 7.27 -27.06
N PRO A 494 1.15 8.52 -26.59
CA PRO A 494 2.32 9.37 -26.67
C PRO A 494 3.47 8.65 -25.94
N ASP A 495 4.61 8.62 -26.58
CA ASP A 495 5.89 8.14 -26.03
C ASP A 495 6.31 9.08 -24.89
N GLY A 496 5.60 9.03 -23.78
CA GLY A 496 5.87 9.81 -22.58
C GLY A 496 6.90 9.10 -21.71
N THR A 497 8.14 9.12 -22.13
CA THR A 497 9.25 8.89 -21.16
C THR A 497 9.23 10.04 -20.18
N THR A 498 8.69 9.80 -19.00
CA THR A 498 8.76 10.77 -17.91
C THR A 498 10.18 10.82 -17.39
N GLU A 499 10.70 12.03 -17.26
CA GLU A 499 11.98 12.23 -16.58
C GLU A 499 11.88 11.70 -15.15
N PRO A 500 12.78 10.78 -14.73
CA PRO A 500 12.76 10.25 -13.38
C PRO A 500 13.00 11.34 -12.35
N LEU A 501 12.51 11.15 -11.13
CA LEU A 501 12.74 12.08 -10.05
C LEU A 501 14.21 12.05 -9.63
N PRO A 502 14.81 13.20 -9.29
CA PRO A 502 16.19 13.24 -8.82
C PRO A 502 16.34 12.60 -7.43
N GLU A 503 17.56 12.21 -7.11
CA GLU A 503 17.94 11.77 -5.78
C GLU A 503 17.85 12.91 -4.76
N ALA A 504 17.81 12.55 -3.45
CA ALA A 504 17.82 13.54 -2.39
C ALA A 504 19.14 14.34 -2.42
N PRO A 505 19.09 15.67 -2.36
CA PRO A 505 20.30 16.49 -2.39
C PRO A 505 21.11 16.36 -1.10
N GLU A 506 22.42 16.50 -1.19
CA GLU A 506 23.27 16.71 -0.04
C GLU A 506 23.22 18.17 0.40
N VAL A 507 22.74 18.43 1.61
CA VAL A 507 22.56 19.78 2.15
C VAL A 507 23.42 19.95 3.40
N THR A 508 24.27 20.98 3.41
CA THR A 508 25.06 21.37 4.58
C THR A 508 24.53 22.65 5.20
N TRP A 509 24.64 22.76 6.51
CA TRP A 509 24.20 23.93 7.28
C TRP A 509 25.39 24.57 8.00
N PRO A 510 26.18 25.43 7.31
CA PRO A 510 27.33 26.11 7.91
C PRO A 510 26.96 26.94 9.15
N VAL A 511 25.75 27.49 9.13
CA VAL A 511 25.09 28.13 10.27
C VAL A 511 23.63 27.67 10.30
N SER A 512 22.98 27.73 11.46
CA SER A 512 21.65 27.14 11.68
C SER A 512 20.55 27.70 10.78
N ASN A 513 20.72 28.87 10.19
CA ASN A 513 19.73 29.51 9.31
C ASN A 513 20.16 29.56 7.84
N ARG A 514 21.32 29.01 7.45
CA ARG A 514 21.80 29.05 6.07
C ARG A 514 22.14 27.63 5.58
N ALA A 515 21.46 27.20 4.53
CA ALA A 515 21.77 25.98 3.81
C ALA A 515 22.64 26.25 2.58
N VAL A 516 23.53 25.31 2.30
CA VAL A 516 24.27 25.20 1.04
C VAL A 516 24.01 23.81 0.48
N ILE A 517 23.50 23.76 -0.75
CA ILE A 517 23.18 22.52 -1.46
C ILE A 517 24.40 22.17 -2.30
N MET A 518 24.92 20.95 -2.08
CA MET A 518 26.09 20.49 -2.81
C MET A 518 25.64 19.98 -4.18
N SER A 519 26.28 20.45 -5.24
CA SER A 519 26.08 19.86 -6.57
C SER A 519 26.70 18.47 -6.60
N ASP A 520 25.97 17.48 -7.13
CA ASP A 520 26.47 16.13 -7.33
C ASP A 520 27.79 16.14 -8.06
N GLY A 521 28.81 15.43 -7.53
CA GLY A 521 30.16 15.33 -8.11
C GLY A 521 30.23 14.65 -9.48
N ALA A 522 29.10 14.38 -10.11
CA ALA A 522 28.94 13.71 -11.40
C ALA A 522 28.79 14.68 -12.61
N GLY A 523 29.14 15.95 -12.46
CA GLY A 523 29.28 16.86 -13.62
C GLY A 523 27.96 17.20 -14.35
N VAL A 524 26.82 17.01 -13.73
CA VAL A 524 25.51 17.41 -14.26
C VAL A 524 25.25 18.86 -13.91
N SER A 525 24.89 19.63 -14.90
CA SER A 525 24.79 21.09 -14.97
C SER A 525 24.31 21.78 -13.68
N SER A 526 24.99 22.87 -13.34
CA SER A 526 24.81 23.81 -12.22
C SER A 526 23.47 24.57 -12.21
N GLU A 527 22.41 24.10 -12.84
CA GLU A 527 21.16 24.86 -13.06
C GLU A 527 19.90 24.14 -12.58
N ARG A 528 20.03 23.16 -11.67
CA ARG A 528 18.83 22.52 -11.10
C ARG A 528 18.26 23.40 -9.99
N LEU A 529 16.95 23.64 -10.05
CA LEU A 529 16.23 24.32 -9.00
C LEU A 529 15.90 23.35 -7.85
N HIS A 530 15.70 23.91 -6.67
CA HIS A 530 15.35 23.16 -5.47
C HIS A 530 14.11 23.76 -4.82
N ARG A 531 13.22 22.88 -4.37
CA ARG A 531 12.02 23.23 -3.62
C ARG A 531 12.30 23.17 -2.13
N VAL A 532 11.84 24.20 -1.42
CA VAL A 532 11.95 24.30 0.03
C VAL A 532 10.58 24.11 0.65
N TRP A 533 10.49 23.32 1.71
CA TRP A 533 9.31 23.25 2.56
C TRP A 533 9.65 23.79 3.94
N LEU A 534 8.83 24.72 4.42
CA LEU A 534 8.86 25.23 5.78
C LEU A 534 7.66 24.69 6.54
N ASN A 535 7.91 23.91 7.59
CA ASN A 535 6.86 23.22 8.35
C ASN A 535 5.86 22.44 7.46
N GLY A 536 6.38 21.72 6.46
CA GLY A 536 5.59 20.91 5.55
C GLY A 536 4.87 21.68 4.44
N VAL A 537 4.97 23.00 4.40
CA VAL A 537 4.38 23.86 3.36
C VAL A 537 5.46 24.29 2.38
N ALA A 538 5.22 24.04 1.09
CA ALA A 538 6.17 24.46 0.05
C ALA A 538 6.27 25.97 -0.03
N ASP A 539 7.50 26.48 -0.12
CA ASP A 539 7.77 27.87 -0.46
C ASP A 539 7.29 28.13 -1.91
N PRO A 540 6.64 29.26 -2.19
CA PRO A 540 6.20 29.57 -3.54
C PRO A 540 7.34 29.77 -4.54
N GLU A 541 8.55 30.03 -4.08
CA GLU A 541 9.73 30.25 -4.90
C GLU A 541 10.73 29.10 -4.78
N ASP A 542 11.05 28.47 -5.92
CA ASP A 542 12.12 27.48 -5.99
C ASP A 542 13.47 28.21 -5.97
N ILE A 543 14.48 27.61 -5.36
CA ILE A 543 15.78 28.21 -5.10
C ILE A 543 16.89 27.56 -5.93
N ASP A 544 18.00 28.29 -6.08
CA ASP A 544 19.27 27.74 -6.56
C ASP A 544 19.98 26.92 -5.45
N ASN A 545 21.32 27.01 -5.40
CA ASN A 545 22.14 26.18 -4.49
C ASN A 545 22.26 26.74 -3.05
N THR A 546 21.53 27.77 -2.68
CA THR A 546 21.61 28.38 -1.34
C THR A 546 20.23 28.79 -0.84
N PHE A 547 20.00 28.57 0.44
CA PHE A 547 18.79 29.02 1.12
C PHE A 547 19.12 29.70 2.45
N GLU A 548 18.47 30.82 2.74
CA GLU A 548 18.60 31.52 4.00
C GLU A 548 17.24 31.60 4.71
N LEU A 549 17.16 30.96 5.86
CA LEU A 549 15.96 30.99 6.67
C LEU A 549 15.85 32.34 7.40
N ALA A 550 14.73 33.02 7.23
CA ALA A 550 14.39 34.19 8.03
C ALA A 550 14.31 33.84 9.52
N PRO A 551 14.55 34.81 10.43
CA PRO A 551 14.45 34.56 11.86
C PRO A 551 13.08 33.94 12.25
N VAL A 552 13.11 32.79 12.93
CA VAL A 552 11.92 32.05 13.32
C VAL A 552 11.59 32.26 14.79
N SER A 553 10.31 32.36 15.12
CA SER A 553 9.82 32.54 16.49
C SER A 553 9.40 31.23 17.16
N GLY A 554 9.45 30.09 16.45
CA GLY A 554 9.00 28.80 16.92
C GLY A 554 9.76 27.64 16.30
N LEU A 555 9.41 26.42 16.71
CA LEU A 555 9.93 25.20 16.11
C LEU A 555 9.68 25.24 14.58
N THR A 556 10.74 25.13 13.80
CA THR A 556 10.65 25.19 12.35
C THR A 556 11.40 24.01 11.75
N SER A 557 10.74 23.26 10.87
CA SER A 557 11.39 22.24 10.02
C SER A 557 11.63 22.80 8.62
N VAL A 558 12.81 22.56 8.08
CA VAL A 558 13.19 22.92 6.71
C VAL A 558 13.55 21.64 5.98
N GLN A 559 12.91 21.40 4.85
CA GLN A 559 13.23 20.29 3.94
C GLN A 559 13.50 20.85 2.55
N ILE A 560 14.50 20.31 1.86
CA ILE A 560 14.95 20.78 0.55
C ILE A 560 15.08 19.58 -0.38
N ALA A 561 14.46 19.64 -1.56
CA ALA A 561 14.55 18.61 -2.59
C ALA A 561 14.94 19.21 -3.94
N THR A 562 15.64 18.44 -4.75
CA THR A 562 15.96 18.78 -6.13
C THR A 562 14.75 18.56 -7.04
N LEU A 563 14.55 19.45 -8.02
CA LEU A 563 13.50 19.31 -9.03
C LEU A 563 14.04 18.62 -10.29
N ASN A 564 13.19 17.85 -10.97
CA ASN A 564 13.46 17.43 -12.34
C ASN A 564 13.11 18.55 -13.35
N GLY A 565 13.37 18.33 -14.65
CA GLY A 565 13.09 19.31 -15.70
C GLY A 565 11.60 19.68 -15.86
N ASN A 566 10.69 18.88 -15.28
CA ASN A 566 9.26 19.15 -15.25
C ASN A 566 8.81 19.88 -13.97
N GLY A 567 9.72 20.28 -13.10
CA GLY A 567 9.43 20.98 -11.85
C GLY A 567 8.85 20.07 -10.75
N VAL A 568 9.04 18.76 -10.86
CA VAL A 568 8.57 17.78 -9.84
C VAL A 568 9.73 17.43 -8.91
N ALA A 569 9.47 17.48 -7.61
CA ALA A 569 10.50 17.26 -6.61
C ALA A 569 10.77 15.77 -6.36
N GLY A 570 12.04 15.40 -6.25
CA GLY A 570 12.48 14.12 -5.72
C GLY A 570 12.32 14.03 -4.19
N PHE A 571 13.02 13.09 -3.57
CA PHE A 571 13.11 13.07 -2.12
C PHE A 571 13.88 14.26 -1.58
N SER A 572 13.44 14.80 -0.45
CA SER A 572 14.17 15.86 0.22
C SER A 572 15.41 15.34 0.94
N ALA A 573 16.36 16.22 1.21
CA ALA A 573 17.38 16.01 2.22
C ALA A 573 16.74 15.77 3.61
N ARG A 574 17.55 15.28 4.56
CA ARG A 574 17.12 15.12 5.95
C ARG A 574 16.56 16.44 6.49
N PRO A 575 15.40 16.41 7.20
CA PRO A 575 14.83 17.63 7.78
C PRO A 575 15.80 18.33 8.71
N HIS A 576 16.00 19.63 8.51
CA HIS A 576 16.72 20.47 9.45
C HIS A 576 15.75 21.13 10.40
N ILE A 577 15.95 20.90 11.70
CA ILE A 577 15.05 21.38 12.75
C ILE A 577 15.68 22.58 13.46
N VAL A 578 15.05 23.73 13.34
CA VAL A 578 15.45 24.95 14.02
C VAL A 578 14.58 25.14 15.25
N LEU A 579 15.21 25.24 16.40
CA LEU A 579 14.53 25.44 17.68
C LEU A 579 14.56 26.91 18.09
N PRO A 580 13.51 27.43 18.73
CA PRO A 580 13.55 28.78 19.28
C PRO A 580 14.53 28.91 20.44
N GLU A 581 15.24 30.02 20.54
CA GLU A 581 16.32 30.22 21.54
C GLU A 581 15.90 29.99 23.02
N ARG A 582 14.61 30.11 23.36
CA ARG A 582 14.07 29.96 24.72
C ARG A 582 12.88 29.01 24.84
N GLY A 583 12.68 28.15 23.88
CA GLY A 583 11.50 27.28 23.82
C GLY A 583 11.73 25.83 24.19
N GLU A 584 12.98 25.43 24.46
CA GLU A 584 13.34 24.05 24.75
C GLU A 584 13.73 23.88 26.23
N VAL A 585 13.21 22.84 26.85
CA VAL A 585 13.64 22.34 28.14
C VAL A 585 14.12 20.89 27.97
N ARG A 586 15.37 20.62 28.37
CA ARG A 586 15.94 19.26 28.35
C ARG A 586 16.08 18.75 29.80
N VAL A 587 15.74 17.48 29.98
CA VAL A 587 15.92 16.78 31.26
C VAL A 587 16.80 15.56 31.04
N SER A 588 17.96 15.54 31.65
CA SER A 588 18.92 14.43 31.57
C SER A 588 18.36 13.21 32.34
N LEU A 589 18.15 12.11 31.62
CA LEU A 589 17.66 10.87 32.22
C LEU A 589 18.69 10.20 33.15
N PRO A 590 20.01 10.19 32.86
CA PRO A 590 21.02 9.72 33.77
C PRO A 590 21.03 10.45 35.14
N GLU A 591 20.89 11.77 35.13
CA GLU A 591 20.83 12.56 36.37
C GLU A 591 19.58 12.24 37.17
N VAL A 592 18.42 12.15 36.51
CA VAL A 592 17.12 11.78 37.10
C VAL A 592 17.22 10.38 37.73
N ALA A 593 17.72 9.40 36.98
CA ALA A 593 17.80 8.02 37.45
C ALA A 593 18.76 7.86 38.66
N ARG A 594 19.81 8.69 38.74
CA ARG A 594 20.72 8.69 39.90
C ARG A 594 20.12 9.37 41.13
N SER A 595 19.29 10.41 40.92
CA SER A 595 18.67 11.16 42.02
C SER A 595 17.42 10.47 42.59
N GLY A 596 16.81 9.54 41.87
CA GLY A 596 15.63 8.80 42.30
C GLY A 596 15.89 7.79 43.40
N ALA A 597 14.86 7.38 44.15
CA ALA A 597 14.93 6.30 45.12
C ALA A 597 15.29 4.98 44.40
N ARG A 598 16.54 4.56 44.49
CA ARG A 598 17.07 3.38 43.81
C ARG A 598 16.50 2.11 44.41
N VAL A 599 15.98 1.24 43.58
CA VAL A 599 15.74 -0.15 43.99
C VAL A 599 17.09 -0.89 43.94
N PRO A 600 17.57 -1.43 45.05
CA PRO A 600 18.86 -2.09 45.07
C PRO A 600 18.98 -3.21 44.03
N GLY A 601 20.03 -3.18 43.22
CA GLY A 601 20.37 -4.22 42.26
C GLY A 601 19.89 -4.03 40.81
N HIS A 602 19.35 -2.87 40.42
CA HIS A 602 18.72 -2.68 39.11
C HIS A 602 19.25 -1.52 38.28
N ASP A 603 20.45 -1.00 38.54
CA ASP A 603 20.94 0.24 37.98
C ASP A 603 21.86 0.02 36.76
N LYS A 604 21.26 0.00 35.55
CA LYS A 604 22.00 0.19 34.31
C LYS A 604 21.98 1.67 33.92
N VAL A 605 22.69 2.48 34.66
CA VAL A 605 22.85 3.92 34.44
C VAL A 605 24.33 4.21 34.24
N SER A 606 24.68 4.71 33.03
CA SER A 606 26.01 5.28 32.76
C SER A 606 26.01 6.79 33.02
N ASP A 607 27.14 7.46 32.74
CA ASP A 607 27.20 8.92 32.80
C ASP A 607 26.38 9.58 31.70
N ASP A 608 26.24 8.90 30.58
CA ASP A 608 25.67 9.44 29.37
C ASP A 608 24.26 8.95 29.07
N PHE A 609 23.82 7.77 29.58
CA PHE A 609 22.51 7.21 29.26
C PHE A 609 21.95 6.27 30.33
N VAL A 610 20.65 6.03 30.24
CA VAL A 610 19.90 5.08 31.08
C VAL A 610 19.34 3.96 30.21
N GLU A 611 19.56 2.70 30.63
CA GLU A 611 18.84 1.57 30.07
C GLU A 611 17.55 1.33 30.87
N SER A 612 16.40 1.33 30.18
CA SER A 612 15.10 1.03 30.77
C SER A 612 14.47 -0.18 30.06
N ASP A 613 14.20 -1.23 30.85
CA ASP A 613 13.58 -2.46 30.40
C ASP A 613 12.55 -2.99 31.41
N ARG A 614 12.17 -4.26 31.30
CA ARG A 614 11.26 -4.92 32.24
C ARG A 614 11.82 -4.98 33.67
N ASN A 615 13.14 -5.10 33.82
CA ASN A 615 13.81 -5.36 35.08
C ASN A 615 14.56 -4.14 35.64
N HIS A 616 14.96 -3.21 34.74
CA HIS A 616 15.78 -2.05 35.09
C HIS A 616 15.03 -0.76 34.74
N ASN A 617 15.10 0.24 35.61
CA ASN A 617 14.54 1.58 35.42
C ASN A 617 13.14 1.56 34.74
N ARG A 618 12.29 0.63 35.22
CA ARG A 618 10.98 0.34 34.62
C ARG A 618 10.07 1.55 34.55
N ASN A 619 10.15 2.43 35.54
CA ASN A 619 9.40 3.68 35.61
C ASN A 619 10.38 4.79 35.97
N ILE A 620 10.62 5.72 35.05
CA ILE A 620 11.48 6.88 35.28
C ILE A 620 10.59 8.05 35.60
N ARG A 621 10.69 8.59 36.81
CA ARG A 621 9.86 9.72 37.30
C ARG A 621 10.75 10.93 37.59
N PHE A 622 10.27 12.09 37.14
CA PHE A 622 10.95 13.35 37.35
C PHE A 622 9.99 14.53 37.30
N GLU A 623 10.49 15.68 37.68
CA GLU A 623 9.77 16.96 37.55
C GLU A 623 10.44 17.79 36.47
N VAL A 624 9.61 18.47 35.70
CA VAL A 624 10.04 19.48 34.70
C VAL A 624 9.48 20.83 35.09
N VAL A 625 10.31 21.86 35.02
CA VAL A 625 9.87 23.24 35.25
C VAL A 625 9.57 23.89 33.91
N ALA A 626 8.29 23.99 33.57
CA ALA A 626 7.85 24.65 32.35
C ALA A 626 7.92 26.19 32.49
N PRO A 627 8.56 26.91 31.58
CA PRO A 627 8.70 28.36 31.61
C PRO A 627 7.38 29.10 31.43
N ALA A 628 6.40 28.49 30.76
CA ALA A 628 5.09 29.08 30.47
C ALA A 628 3.99 28.01 30.54
N ASP A 629 2.76 28.46 30.74
CA ASP A 629 1.55 27.69 30.48
C ASP A 629 1.39 27.50 28.96
N GLY A 630 1.15 26.27 28.53
CA GLY A 630 0.97 26.06 27.07
C GLY A 630 1.08 24.60 26.63
N ASP A 631 0.98 24.44 25.34
CA ASP A 631 1.16 23.14 24.69
C ASP A 631 2.62 22.95 24.30
N TYR A 632 3.13 21.79 24.66
CA TYR A 632 4.51 21.38 24.40
C TYR A 632 4.51 20.12 23.58
N ILE A 633 5.58 19.93 22.81
CA ILE A 633 5.94 18.64 22.25
C ILE A 633 6.91 17.97 23.19
N VAL A 634 6.67 16.70 23.44
CA VAL A 634 7.59 15.85 24.21
C VAL A 634 8.06 14.74 23.30
N ASP A 635 9.36 14.59 23.21
CA ASP A 635 10.05 13.44 22.62
C ASP A 635 11.25 13.04 23.49
N VAL A 636 11.77 11.85 23.25
CA VAL A 636 12.91 11.31 23.98
C VAL A 636 14.01 11.00 22.98
N HIS A 637 15.17 11.57 23.21
CA HIS A 637 16.38 11.19 22.48
C HIS A 637 16.87 9.84 23.00
N TYR A 638 17.15 8.92 22.09
CA TYR A 638 17.49 7.55 22.44
C TYR A 638 18.50 6.93 21.49
N LEU A 639 19.17 5.94 22.02
CA LEU A 639 20.14 5.09 21.36
C LEU A 639 19.59 3.67 21.43
N SER A 640 19.24 3.08 20.32
CA SER A 640 18.74 1.71 20.30
C SER A 640 19.42 0.95 19.18
N GLY A 641 20.01 -0.18 19.47
CA GLY A 641 20.81 -0.89 18.49
C GLY A 641 21.03 -2.36 18.75
N LEU A 642 20.35 -2.95 19.72
CA LEU A 642 20.57 -4.36 20.06
C LEU A 642 19.65 -5.29 19.26
N GLY A 643 20.22 -5.95 18.25
CA GLY A 643 19.58 -7.02 17.50
C GLY A 643 19.30 -6.70 16.04
N ILE A 644 18.73 -7.65 15.33
CA ILE A 644 18.40 -7.51 13.90
C ILE A 644 17.22 -6.55 13.77
N VAL A 645 17.38 -5.44 13.07
CA VAL A 645 16.29 -4.55 12.65
C VAL A 645 15.28 -5.40 11.90
N ASN A 646 14.00 -5.22 12.17
CA ASN A 646 12.91 -5.95 11.54
C ASN A 646 12.80 -7.44 11.85
N ALA A 647 13.64 -8.00 12.72
CA ALA A 647 13.41 -9.34 13.23
C ALA A 647 12.39 -9.31 14.36
N ARG A 648 11.13 -9.54 14.03
CA ARG A 648 10.04 -9.76 14.98
C ARG A 648 9.82 -8.62 16.01
N ARG A 649 9.11 -7.54 15.63
CA ARG A 649 8.42 -6.67 16.60
C ARG A 649 9.32 -6.02 17.66
N ARG A 650 10.43 -5.46 17.24
CA ARG A 650 11.44 -4.89 18.12
C ARG A 650 11.32 -3.37 18.20
N THR A 651 10.28 -2.93 18.85
CA THR A 651 10.12 -1.52 19.21
C THR A 651 9.86 -1.44 20.69
N ALA A 652 10.55 -0.58 21.38
CA ALA A 652 10.26 -0.31 22.77
C ALA A 652 9.11 0.71 22.88
N LEU A 653 8.35 0.60 23.97
CA LEU A 653 7.19 1.44 24.25
C LEU A 653 7.22 1.93 25.69
N ARG A 654 6.85 3.22 25.88
CA ARG A 654 6.63 3.80 27.21
C ARG A 654 5.35 4.63 27.19
N HIS A 655 4.52 4.48 28.22
CA HIS A 655 3.51 5.46 28.50
C HIS A 655 4.17 6.76 28.95
N LEU A 656 3.81 7.88 28.34
CA LEU A 656 4.10 9.20 28.85
C LEU A 656 2.95 9.60 29.80
N MET A 657 3.26 9.76 31.08
CA MET A 657 2.35 10.29 32.08
C MET A 657 2.74 11.73 32.39
N VAL A 658 1.78 12.63 32.38
CA VAL A 658 1.93 14.04 32.73
C VAL A 658 0.95 14.38 33.85
N ASN A 659 1.45 14.82 34.99
CA ASN A 659 0.63 15.15 36.15
C ASN A 659 -0.34 14.02 36.56
N GLY A 660 0.13 12.77 36.45
CA GLY A 660 -0.65 11.56 36.79
C GLY A 660 -1.61 11.08 35.69
N THR A 661 -1.79 11.83 34.61
CA THR A 661 -2.64 11.45 33.49
C THR A 661 -1.82 10.93 32.32
N ARG A 662 -2.30 9.86 31.63
CA ARG A 662 -1.65 9.34 30.44
C ARG A 662 -1.81 10.31 29.28
N ALA A 663 -0.69 10.86 28.79
CA ALA A 663 -0.66 11.76 27.63
C ALA A 663 -0.60 10.99 26.30
N GLY A 664 0.11 9.85 26.28
CA GLY A 664 0.25 9.06 25.05
C GLY A 664 1.24 7.91 25.22
N VAL A 665 1.65 7.35 24.10
CA VAL A 665 2.66 6.31 24.01
C VAL A 665 3.86 6.81 23.20
N LEU A 666 5.02 6.81 23.85
CA LEU A 666 6.30 7.03 23.20
C LEU A 666 6.75 5.72 22.55
N VAL A 667 7.09 5.78 21.29
CA VAL A 667 7.49 4.65 20.43
C VAL A 667 8.95 4.84 20.07
N PHE A 668 9.75 3.80 20.28
CA PHE A 668 11.20 3.79 20.09
C PHE A 668 11.57 2.70 19.08
N PRO A 669 11.49 2.98 17.76
CA PRO A 669 11.90 2.04 16.73
C PRO A 669 13.37 1.66 16.88
N GLN A 670 13.73 0.43 16.50
CA GLN A 670 15.11 0.00 16.50
C GLN A 670 15.88 0.72 15.37
N LEU A 671 17.03 1.31 15.67
CA LEU A 671 17.77 2.22 14.79
C LEU A 671 18.80 1.53 13.89
N THR A 672 19.36 0.40 14.30
CA THR A 672 20.45 -0.28 13.58
C THR A 672 20.27 -1.78 13.49
N GLN A 673 20.79 -2.35 12.42
CA GLN A 673 20.95 -3.80 12.30
C GLN A 673 22.23 -4.21 13.03
N TYR A 674 22.10 -4.81 14.19
CA TYR A 674 23.21 -5.45 14.87
C TYR A 674 23.19 -6.96 14.64
N ASN A 675 24.17 -7.46 13.90
CA ASN A 675 24.33 -8.90 13.66
C ASN A 675 25.18 -9.51 14.79
N ARG A 676 24.56 -10.01 15.84
CA ARG A 676 25.22 -10.69 16.96
C ARG A 676 25.86 -12.04 16.58
N GLY A 677 25.66 -12.51 15.33
CA GLY A 677 26.10 -13.82 14.87
C GLY A 677 27.44 -13.87 14.14
N LEU A 678 28.00 -12.73 13.81
CA LEU A 678 29.33 -12.66 13.19
C LEU A 678 30.29 -12.11 14.26
N GLY A 679 30.90 -13.00 15.02
CA GLY A 679 31.82 -12.70 16.09
C GLY A 679 32.82 -11.60 15.73
N GLY A 680 32.70 -10.46 16.34
CA GLY A 680 33.55 -9.32 16.11
C GLY A 680 33.27 -8.19 17.07
N GLU A 681 34.29 -7.82 17.75
CA GLU A 681 34.52 -6.82 18.76
C GLU A 681 34.08 -5.38 18.40
N SER A 682 32.87 -5.13 18.02
CA SER A 682 32.44 -3.77 17.68
C SER A 682 31.14 -3.36 18.36
N ALA A 683 30.94 -3.72 19.61
CA ALA A 683 29.79 -3.24 20.41
C ALA A 683 29.83 -1.71 20.66
N GLY A 684 30.91 -1.02 20.30
CA GLY A 684 31.09 0.41 20.49
C GLY A 684 30.85 1.30 19.29
N GLN A 685 30.59 0.75 18.10
CA GLN A 685 30.75 1.54 16.88
C GLN A 685 29.47 1.98 16.16
N LEU A 686 28.28 1.53 16.50
CA LEU A 686 27.10 1.86 15.71
C LEU A 686 25.82 2.00 16.55
N MET A 687 25.84 2.80 17.61
CA MET A 687 24.59 3.31 18.17
C MET A 687 24.16 4.55 17.38
N ALA A 688 23.25 4.37 16.44
CA ALA A 688 22.57 5.50 15.85
C ALA A 688 21.64 6.12 16.90
N ALA A 689 21.63 7.44 16.97
CA ALA A 689 20.73 8.19 17.85
C ALA A 689 19.53 8.71 17.04
N SER A 690 18.37 8.75 17.67
CA SER A 690 17.16 9.36 17.10
C SER A 690 16.21 9.83 18.20
N PHE A 691 15.06 10.38 17.81
CA PHE A 691 13.98 10.74 18.72
C PHE A 691 12.82 9.75 18.61
N SER A 692 12.12 9.54 19.73
CA SER A 692 10.80 8.90 19.72
C SER A 692 9.80 9.71 18.87
N ASN A 693 8.61 9.16 18.60
CA ASN A 693 7.52 9.97 18.08
C ASN A 693 7.24 11.17 19.00
N PRO A 694 6.97 12.36 18.46
CA PRO A 694 6.59 13.53 19.22
C PRO A 694 5.15 13.38 19.75
N LEU A 695 4.93 13.74 21.02
CA LEU A 695 3.61 13.75 21.64
C LEU A 695 3.23 15.18 22.07
N PRO A 696 2.02 15.65 21.75
CA PRO A 696 1.53 16.91 22.28
C PRO A 696 1.09 16.74 23.73
N VAL A 697 1.53 17.64 24.60
CA VAL A 697 1.14 17.68 26.02
C VAL A 697 0.87 19.12 26.46
N HIS A 698 -0.06 19.30 27.39
CA HIS A 698 -0.26 20.59 28.03
C HIS A 698 0.49 20.64 29.37
N LEU A 699 1.41 21.59 29.53
CA LEU A 699 2.12 21.84 30.78
C LEU A 699 1.69 23.16 31.39
N LYS A 700 1.58 23.17 32.71
CA LYS A 700 1.37 24.40 33.49
C LYS A 700 2.70 25.07 33.75
N ARG A 701 2.73 26.38 33.82
CA ARG A 701 3.92 27.12 34.23
C ARG A 701 4.37 26.63 35.61
N GLY A 702 5.66 26.34 35.74
CA GLY A 702 6.26 25.79 36.98
C GLY A 702 6.39 24.26 36.93
N TYR A 703 6.26 23.62 38.07
CA TYR A 703 6.51 22.20 38.22
C TYR A 703 5.42 21.32 37.60
N ASN A 704 5.82 20.35 36.79
CA ASN A 704 4.97 19.31 36.26
C ASN A 704 5.64 17.94 36.51
N SER A 705 4.84 16.98 36.98
CA SER A 705 5.32 15.61 37.21
C SER A 705 5.25 14.81 35.91
N ILE A 706 6.35 14.19 35.53
CA ILE A 706 6.50 13.37 34.33
C ILE A 706 6.90 11.95 34.76
N GLU A 707 6.29 10.96 34.09
CA GLU A 707 6.70 9.56 34.25
C GLU A 707 6.77 8.87 32.90
N LEU A 708 7.92 8.27 32.57
CA LEU A 708 8.09 7.30 31.51
C LEU A 708 7.81 5.92 32.11
N ARG A 709 6.65 5.34 31.80
CA ARG A 709 6.19 4.09 32.42
C ARG A 709 6.31 2.94 31.41
N TYR A 710 7.05 1.90 31.82
CA TYR A 710 7.10 0.66 31.06
C TYR A 710 5.70 0.05 30.95
N PHE A 711 5.34 -0.40 29.76
CA PHE A 711 4.20 -1.27 29.56
C PHE A 711 4.49 -2.26 28.44
N GLN A 712 3.74 -3.31 28.41
CA GLN A 712 3.82 -4.33 27.38
C GLN A 712 2.45 -4.47 26.75
N ILE A 713 2.40 -4.37 25.42
CA ILE A 713 1.20 -4.73 24.67
C ILE A 713 1.13 -6.26 24.61
N THR A 714 0.01 -6.80 24.21
CA THR A 714 -0.28 -8.23 24.11
C THR A 714 0.90 -9.07 23.57
N PRO A 715 1.07 -10.31 24.03
CA PRO A 715 2.19 -11.20 23.67
C PRO A 715 2.41 -11.37 22.16
N VAL A 716 1.39 -11.06 21.35
CA VAL A 716 1.46 -11.15 19.90
C VAL A 716 2.36 -10.08 19.31
N TYR A 717 2.49 -8.89 19.94
CA TYR A 717 3.18 -7.74 19.38
C TYR A 717 4.55 -7.44 19.99
N LEU A 718 4.90 -7.99 21.16
CA LEU A 718 6.17 -7.71 21.80
C LEU A 718 6.84 -8.97 22.35
N ASP A 719 8.08 -9.17 21.92
CA ASP A 719 9.03 -9.97 22.68
C ASP A 719 9.44 -9.14 23.91
N PRO A 720 9.17 -9.60 25.15
CA PRO A 720 9.51 -8.86 26.37
C PRO A 720 11.00 -8.52 26.48
N THR A 721 11.87 -9.29 25.83
CA THR A 721 13.32 -9.10 25.84
C THR A 721 13.77 -7.92 24.98
N THR A 722 12.91 -7.40 24.12
CA THR A 722 13.24 -6.34 23.15
C THR A 722 12.61 -4.99 23.47
N ASN A 723 11.72 -4.92 24.48
CA ASN A 723 11.15 -3.66 24.96
C ASN A 723 12.12 -2.92 25.87
N CYS A 724 13.34 -2.70 25.38
CA CYS A 724 14.42 -2.00 26.05
C CYS A 724 14.72 -0.70 25.32
N ILE A 725 14.84 0.40 26.06
CA ILE A 725 15.35 1.68 25.55
C ILE A 725 16.67 2.00 26.23
N VAL A 726 17.57 2.62 25.47
CA VAL A 726 18.77 3.29 25.97
C VAL A 726 18.59 4.77 25.62
N ALA A 727 18.40 5.61 26.61
CA ALA A 727 18.03 7.01 26.41
C ALA A 727 18.86 7.96 27.29
N ASP A 728 19.12 9.16 26.79
CA ASP A 728 19.94 10.16 27.45
C ASP A 728 19.12 11.35 27.96
N TYR A 729 18.17 11.90 27.22
CA TYR A 729 17.35 13.02 27.68
C TYR A 729 15.93 13.01 27.11
N VAL A 730 15.04 13.68 27.83
CA VAL A 730 13.70 14.05 27.39
C VAL A 730 13.69 15.52 27.00
N ARG A 731 13.07 15.83 25.88
CA ARG A 731 12.96 17.18 25.35
C ARG A 731 11.51 17.66 25.42
N PHE A 732 11.33 18.91 25.87
CA PHE A 732 10.05 19.60 25.91
C PHE A 732 10.18 20.89 25.10
N ILE A 733 9.40 21.03 24.04
CA ILE A 733 9.45 22.17 23.11
C ILE A 733 8.12 22.90 23.17
N LEU A 734 8.13 24.19 23.58
CA LEU A 734 6.93 25.01 23.63
C LEU A 734 6.42 25.31 22.22
N LEU A 735 5.14 25.01 21.98
CA LEU A 735 4.43 25.38 20.75
C LEU A 735 3.93 26.82 20.82
N THR A 736 4.31 27.64 19.85
CA THR A 736 3.79 29.02 19.73
C THR A 736 2.39 29.03 19.10
N HIS A 737 1.66 30.15 19.22
CA HIS A 737 0.31 30.31 18.68
C HIS A 737 0.19 30.09 17.16
N GLN A 738 1.27 30.29 16.40
CA GLN A 738 1.29 30.02 14.95
C GLN A 738 1.13 28.52 14.63
N HIS A 739 1.69 27.63 15.45
CA HIS A 739 1.55 26.18 15.28
C HIS A 739 0.13 25.68 15.57
N LYS A 740 -0.63 26.35 16.47
CA LYS A 740 -2.02 26.01 16.75
C LYS A 740 -2.96 26.20 15.56
N LYS A 741 -2.66 27.16 14.67
CA LYS A 741 -3.45 27.35 13.44
C LYS A 741 -3.17 26.24 12.42
N GLN A 742 -1.93 25.76 12.30
CA GLN A 742 -1.56 24.71 11.36
C GLN A 742 -2.09 23.31 11.78
N ILE A 743 -2.23 23.06 13.09
CA ILE A 743 -2.77 21.79 13.62
C ILE A 743 -4.31 21.74 13.50
N ASN A 744 -4.99 22.90 13.48
CA ASN A 744 -6.45 23.00 13.46
C ASN A 744 -7.05 23.34 12.08
N THR A 745 -6.25 23.56 11.06
CA THR A 745 -6.66 23.73 9.65
C THR A 745 -6.37 22.47 8.85
#